data_deacba8e5035970cf134a697cd7214fa
#
_entry.id   deacba8e5035970cf134a697cd7214fa
#
_cell.length_a   1.000
_cell.length_b   1.000
_cell.length_c   1.000
_cell.angle_alpha   90.00
_cell.angle_beta   90.00
_cell.angle_gamma   90.00
#
_symmetry.space_group_name_H-M   'P 1'
#
loop_
_entity.id
_entity.type
_entity.pdbx_description
1 polymer ?
#
loop_
_entity_poly.entity_id
_entity_poly.type
_entity_poly.pdbx_seq_one_letter_code
_entity_poly.pdbx_strand_id
1 'polypeptide(L)'
;MKRRRFLLLSGAGLAGTLSWPRPSISQDIGVAADPSSAIHALRIYPAIGVSRNGGSDRWFLAPEIPGMPPDDDDHYKDGPDRIKKQVQRFRIYAFDRQGRVIGEVTAEQADITWSVHLVNSKAAWYDFNNPLDNGDLAPGIPSQRRNPSVTGASRRESELVVDGGEVAIGGRNVNQDGLEQRYRFQDTFLNRSQVNLGDLRTDAQGRLLVVPGNGDSFSPTNQRIDSFADNDEWIDSWCDGPVSARVRLNGSGQTFSCESAWVVSVGPNYAPEITPPVSMYDVLENLNHDQGWLPSDNPVSFRQDIQPLLRRLDLMRWVADSALLRTAWADVGPIGDEAYLRRLADPSATTRSLRETVLRHIRRPLDRSDNVPVASEPSAEGEIPWMLGDGVNYPEKPLFYLSFTRLQYQKLERWARGDFVSDYIDAVDEPVRSFADIPLAQQPQALTRAALEACSGGAFHPGVELTYNLRHPTLYARYYDASAEPFRIARSKSRSLVQDLGPVLTSEILFHGYNEEPSPLHRQPPGGLTRWMGLPWQADVFSCQYVETERAFPQLTWWPTQIPVNVLPEDFYQLAIDTEQSSEQRRLFASQRRHWARQVAGVGYHANHSYWDGLTNMIELWQRMGFVVRCPPAPDDLDLGADLSGDFFVEVGRGVVDLPSPSDLHHKETDPQTSGE
;
A
#
# COMPACT_ATOMS: atom_id res chain seq x y z
N MET A 1 -14.26 -29.31 -25.46
CA MET A 1 -13.07 -30.18 -25.30
C MET A 1 -12.07 -29.89 -26.41
N LYS A 2 -11.03 -29.14 -26.11
CA LYS A 2 -9.70 -29.15 -26.71
C LYS A 2 -8.91 -28.05 -26.02
N ARG A 3 -8.07 -28.41 -25.04
CA ARG A 3 -7.09 -27.55 -24.42
C ARG A 3 -6.11 -27.06 -25.49
N ARG A 4 -6.08 -25.79 -25.83
CA ARG A 4 -4.97 -25.17 -26.54
C ARG A 4 -3.97 -24.68 -25.49
N ARG A 5 -2.83 -25.36 -25.43
CA ARG A 5 -1.62 -24.83 -24.81
C ARG A 5 -1.19 -23.62 -25.63
N PHE A 6 -1.29 -22.44 -25.05
CA PHE A 6 -0.56 -21.28 -25.56
C PHE A 6 0.90 -21.41 -25.14
N LEU A 7 1.78 -21.50 -26.09
CA LEU A 7 3.22 -21.32 -25.90
C LEU A 7 3.45 -19.86 -25.53
N LEU A 8 3.92 -19.64 -24.31
CA LEU A 8 4.51 -18.39 -23.88
C LEU A 8 5.76 -18.12 -24.69
N LEU A 9 5.65 -17.32 -25.72
CA LEU A 9 6.79 -16.59 -26.27
C LEU A 9 7.14 -15.50 -25.25
N SER A 10 8.28 -15.69 -24.57
CA SER A 10 8.88 -14.74 -23.65
C SER A 10 9.28 -13.49 -24.42
N GLY A 11 8.37 -12.53 -24.52
CA GLY A 11 8.71 -11.15 -24.79
C GLY A 11 9.45 -10.63 -23.55
N ALA A 12 10.70 -10.24 -23.72
CA ALA A 12 11.49 -9.61 -22.68
C ALA A 12 10.96 -8.19 -22.45
N GLY A 13 9.87 -8.10 -21.69
CA GLY A 13 9.34 -6.83 -21.18
C GLY A 13 10.20 -6.36 -20.00
N LEU A 14 10.60 -5.12 -20.04
CA LEU A 14 11.43 -4.42 -19.08
C LEU A 14 10.75 -4.36 -17.69
N ALA A 15 10.87 -5.44 -16.92
CA ALA A 15 10.73 -5.36 -15.48
C ALA A 15 11.85 -4.44 -14.95
N GLY A 16 11.52 -3.43 -14.19
CA GLY A 16 12.50 -2.57 -13.54
C GLY A 16 13.44 -3.42 -12.67
N THR A 17 14.63 -3.68 -13.18
CA THR A 17 15.59 -4.57 -12.52
C THR A 17 16.28 -3.83 -11.39
N LEU A 18 15.92 -4.14 -10.16
CA LEU A 18 16.70 -3.79 -8.98
C LEU A 18 17.98 -4.64 -8.99
N SER A 19 19.11 -4.05 -9.38
CA SER A 19 20.41 -4.65 -9.09
C SER A 19 20.91 -4.10 -7.78
N TRP A 20 21.23 -5.00 -6.87
CA TRP A 20 21.83 -4.68 -5.59
C TRP A 20 23.36 -4.61 -5.72
N PRO A 21 24.04 -3.62 -5.11
CA PRO A 21 25.49 -3.58 -5.15
C PRO A 21 26.05 -4.86 -4.52
N ARG A 22 26.94 -5.55 -5.24
CA ARG A 22 27.72 -6.67 -4.69
C ARG A 22 28.86 -6.10 -3.84
N PRO A 23 28.91 -6.32 -2.52
CA PRO A 23 30.12 -6.08 -1.79
C PRO A 23 31.19 -7.08 -2.29
N SER A 24 32.37 -6.59 -2.64
CA SER A 24 33.52 -7.44 -2.90
C SER A 24 33.96 -8.09 -1.59
N ILE A 25 33.52 -9.32 -1.35
CA ILE A 25 33.96 -10.12 -0.21
C ILE A 25 35.13 -10.96 -0.66
N SER A 26 36.33 -10.66 -0.14
CA SER A 26 37.45 -11.59 -0.09
C SER A 26 37.01 -12.78 0.77
N GLN A 27 36.98 -13.96 0.18
CA GLN A 27 36.74 -15.22 0.88
C GLN A 27 37.97 -15.56 1.74
N ASP A 28 37.86 -15.30 3.05
CA ASP A 28 38.66 -16.02 4.02
C ASP A 28 37.89 -17.28 4.44
N ILE A 29 38.41 -18.44 4.00
CA ILE A 29 37.85 -19.74 4.37
C ILE A 29 38.37 -20.06 5.79
N GLY A 30 37.64 -19.57 6.80
CA GLY A 30 37.80 -19.99 8.19
C GLY A 30 36.91 -21.22 8.47
N VAL A 31 37.48 -22.17 9.20
CA VAL A 31 36.86 -23.43 9.67
C VAL A 31 35.44 -23.18 10.15
N ALA A 32 34.49 -23.94 9.63
CA ALA A 32 33.09 -23.85 9.99
C ALA A 32 32.87 -24.19 11.48
N ALA A 33 32.76 -23.15 12.30
CA ALA A 33 32.19 -23.27 13.63
C ALA A 33 30.70 -23.65 13.50
N ASP A 34 30.18 -24.43 14.43
CA ASP A 34 28.73 -24.80 14.49
C ASP A 34 27.90 -23.53 14.33
N PRO A 35 27.08 -23.40 13.25
CA PRO A 35 26.29 -22.19 13.01
C PRO A 35 25.42 -21.80 14.22
N SER A 36 24.99 -22.75 15.03
CA SER A 36 24.17 -22.50 16.23
C SER A 36 24.88 -21.70 17.29
N SER A 37 26.22 -21.79 17.41
CA SER A 37 27.02 -21.04 18.38
C SER A 37 27.24 -19.57 18.01
N ALA A 38 26.96 -19.19 16.74
CA ALA A 38 27.12 -17.84 16.23
C ALA A 38 25.84 -17.00 16.33
N ILE A 39 24.67 -17.62 16.58
CA ILE A 39 23.38 -16.91 16.63
C ILE A 39 23.30 -16.09 17.92
N HIS A 40 23.15 -14.76 17.73
CA HIS A 40 22.97 -13.82 18.82
C HIS A 40 21.49 -13.39 18.98
N ALA A 41 20.80 -13.17 17.86
CA ALA A 41 19.40 -12.76 17.83
C ALA A 41 18.64 -13.43 16.69
N LEU A 42 17.34 -13.61 16.88
CA LEU A 42 16.40 -14.01 15.83
C LEU A 42 15.36 -12.89 15.65
N ARG A 43 15.01 -12.60 14.40
CA ARG A 43 14.11 -11.53 14.05
C ARG A 43 13.12 -11.97 12.97
N ILE A 44 11.88 -11.50 13.08
CA ILE A 44 10.79 -11.81 12.14
C ILE A 44 10.73 -10.75 11.05
N TYR A 45 10.53 -11.17 9.79
CA TYR A 45 10.36 -10.26 8.64
C TYR A 45 9.22 -10.70 7.72
N PRO A 46 8.52 -9.72 7.09
CA PRO A 46 8.74 -8.28 7.15
C PRO A 46 8.53 -7.71 8.56
N ALA A 47 9.13 -6.54 8.87
CA ALA A 47 8.92 -5.87 10.15
C ALA A 47 7.47 -5.41 10.33
N ILE A 48 6.84 -4.94 9.24
CA ILE A 48 5.42 -4.69 9.11
C ILE A 48 4.96 -5.42 7.83
N GLY A 49 4.07 -6.39 7.99
CA GLY A 49 3.47 -7.13 6.90
C GLY A 49 2.07 -6.66 6.60
N VAL A 50 1.61 -6.85 5.35
CA VAL A 50 0.29 -6.42 4.90
C VAL A 50 -0.42 -7.57 4.21
N SER A 51 -1.51 -8.04 4.81
CA SER A 51 -2.48 -8.93 4.17
C SER A 51 -3.68 -8.14 3.69
N ARG A 52 -4.37 -8.65 2.63
CA ARG A 52 -5.51 -7.94 2.04
C ARG A 52 -6.72 -8.84 1.90
N ASN A 53 -7.86 -8.34 2.33
CA ASN A 53 -9.12 -9.06 2.31
C ASN A 53 -9.54 -9.51 0.91
N GLY A 54 -10.23 -10.63 0.83
CA GLY A 54 -10.82 -11.17 -0.37
C GLY A 54 -11.92 -12.16 -0.04
N GLY A 55 -13.00 -12.18 -0.81
CA GLY A 55 -14.14 -13.06 -0.57
C GLY A 55 -13.96 -14.50 -1.06
N SER A 56 -12.86 -14.79 -1.75
CA SER A 56 -12.53 -16.16 -2.19
C SER A 56 -11.75 -16.93 -1.12
N ASP A 57 -11.88 -18.25 -1.13
CA ASP A 57 -11.01 -19.14 -0.37
C ASP A 57 -9.64 -19.33 -1.03
N ARG A 58 -9.51 -18.96 -2.32
CA ARG A 58 -8.22 -18.89 -3.01
C ARG A 58 -7.43 -17.68 -2.57
N TRP A 59 -6.11 -17.77 -2.63
CA TRP A 59 -5.22 -16.72 -2.19
C TRP A 59 -3.91 -16.71 -3.00
N PHE A 60 -3.22 -15.61 -2.92
CA PHE A 60 -1.86 -15.39 -3.43
C PHE A 60 -1.00 -14.76 -2.34
N LEU A 61 0.33 -14.83 -2.50
CA LEU A 61 1.26 -14.25 -1.53
C LEU A 61 1.42 -12.74 -1.75
N ALA A 62 1.53 -12.00 -0.66
CA ALA A 62 2.00 -10.62 -0.69
C ALA A 62 3.41 -10.53 -1.31
N PRO A 63 3.77 -9.38 -1.91
CA PRO A 63 5.08 -9.20 -2.51
C PRO A 63 6.23 -9.49 -1.53
N GLU A 64 7.25 -10.22 -1.99
CA GLU A 64 8.49 -10.47 -1.22
C GLU A 64 9.72 -9.82 -1.88
N ILE A 65 9.58 -9.35 -3.11
CA ILE A 65 10.64 -8.70 -3.88
C ILE A 65 10.24 -7.23 -4.09
N PRO A 66 11.04 -6.26 -3.64
CA PRO A 66 10.76 -4.85 -3.85
C PRO A 66 10.56 -4.51 -5.33
N GLY A 67 9.55 -3.68 -5.62
CA GLY A 67 9.21 -3.26 -6.99
C GLY A 67 8.57 -4.34 -7.87
N MET A 68 8.34 -5.54 -7.34
CA MET A 68 7.62 -6.61 -8.05
C MET A 68 6.20 -6.73 -7.52
N PRO A 69 5.20 -6.88 -8.40
CA PRO A 69 3.84 -7.15 -7.98
C PRO A 69 3.70 -8.54 -7.35
N PRO A 70 2.58 -8.81 -6.67
CA PRO A 70 2.23 -10.17 -6.27
C PRO A 70 2.15 -11.08 -7.50
N ASP A 71 2.65 -12.31 -7.36
CA ASP A 71 2.58 -13.33 -8.42
C ASP A 71 1.22 -14.05 -8.37
N ASP A 72 0.40 -13.84 -9.39
CA ASP A 72 -0.91 -14.50 -9.51
C ASP A 72 -1.35 -14.65 -10.97
N ASP A 73 -1.57 -15.88 -11.43
CA ASP A 73 -1.93 -16.22 -12.81
C ASP A 73 -3.35 -15.77 -13.23
N ASP A 74 -4.24 -15.50 -12.27
CA ASP A 74 -5.65 -15.19 -12.53
C ASP A 74 -5.98 -13.71 -12.22
N HIS A 75 -4.99 -12.83 -12.26
CA HIS A 75 -5.15 -11.39 -12.04
C HIS A 75 -5.93 -11.05 -10.75
N TYR A 76 -5.56 -11.71 -9.64
CA TYR A 76 -6.09 -11.47 -8.29
C TYR A 76 -7.58 -11.81 -8.11
N LYS A 77 -8.20 -12.43 -9.09
CA LYS A 77 -9.62 -12.79 -9.09
C LYS A 77 -9.84 -14.31 -9.11
N ASP A 78 -10.93 -14.73 -8.50
CA ASP A 78 -11.46 -16.08 -8.57
C ASP A 78 -12.83 -16.01 -9.25
N GLY A 79 -12.79 -15.73 -10.56
CA GLY A 79 -13.96 -15.34 -11.33
C GLY A 79 -14.36 -13.86 -11.12
N PRO A 80 -15.38 -13.37 -11.86
CA PRO A 80 -15.69 -11.95 -11.92
C PRO A 80 -16.21 -11.36 -10.60
N ASP A 81 -16.83 -12.17 -9.75
CA ASP A 81 -17.52 -11.73 -8.54
C ASP A 81 -16.74 -12.03 -7.24
N ARG A 82 -15.51 -12.55 -7.33
CA ARG A 82 -14.71 -12.90 -6.16
C ARG A 82 -13.27 -12.43 -6.28
N ILE A 83 -12.81 -11.73 -5.25
CA ILE A 83 -11.42 -11.32 -5.08
C ILE A 83 -10.70 -12.39 -4.25
N LYS A 84 -9.50 -12.81 -4.68
CA LYS A 84 -8.61 -13.67 -3.91
C LYS A 84 -8.02 -12.91 -2.74
N LYS A 85 -7.68 -13.62 -1.66
CA LYS A 85 -7.00 -13.05 -0.51
C LYS A 85 -5.51 -12.86 -0.79
N GLN A 86 -4.95 -11.71 -0.40
CA GLN A 86 -3.50 -11.54 -0.32
C GLN A 86 -3.02 -12.01 1.06
N VAL A 87 -2.20 -13.05 1.10
CA VAL A 87 -1.68 -13.66 2.33
C VAL A 87 -0.29 -13.11 2.63
N GLN A 88 -0.07 -12.66 3.86
CA GLN A 88 1.25 -12.22 4.29
C GLN A 88 2.06 -13.40 4.83
N ARG A 89 3.22 -13.67 4.25
CA ARG A 89 4.19 -14.64 4.76
C ARG A 89 5.22 -13.95 5.65
N PHE A 90 5.54 -14.57 6.79
CA PHE A 90 6.61 -14.14 7.69
C PHE A 90 7.71 -15.18 7.75
N ARG A 91 8.95 -14.69 7.80
CA ARG A 91 10.17 -15.48 7.87
C ARG A 91 11.00 -15.07 9.10
N ILE A 92 11.86 -15.95 9.59
CA ILE A 92 12.78 -15.68 10.70
C ILE A 92 14.22 -15.69 10.17
N TYR A 93 14.97 -14.66 10.52
CA TYR A 93 16.39 -14.58 10.20
C TYR A 93 17.23 -14.56 11.47
N ALA A 94 18.38 -15.26 11.40
CA ALA A 94 19.39 -15.29 12.44
C ALA A 94 20.45 -14.22 12.19
N PHE A 95 20.89 -13.58 13.29
CA PHE A 95 21.88 -12.53 13.29
C PHE A 95 23.01 -12.85 14.27
N ASP A 96 24.24 -12.48 13.89
CA ASP A 96 25.41 -12.53 14.77
C ASP A 96 25.48 -11.31 15.71
N ARG A 97 26.53 -11.26 16.55
CA ARG A 97 26.74 -10.14 17.50
C ARG A 97 27.00 -8.79 16.81
N GLN A 98 27.47 -8.80 15.58
CA GLN A 98 27.69 -7.62 14.76
C GLN A 98 26.46 -7.17 13.98
N GLY A 99 25.32 -7.87 14.15
CA GLY A 99 24.09 -7.59 13.44
C GLY A 99 24.10 -8.06 11.96
N ARG A 100 25.03 -8.92 11.56
CA ARG A 100 25.06 -9.48 10.20
C ARG A 100 24.13 -10.68 10.11
N VAL A 101 23.46 -10.80 8.97
CA VAL A 101 22.55 -11.92 8.69
C VAL A 101 23.34 -13.20 8.52
N ILE A 102 23.04 -14.24 9.29
CA ILE A 102 23.66 -15.57 9.20
C ILE A 102 22.85 -16.46 8.24
N GLY A 103 21.52 -16.42 8.30
CA GLY A 103 20.66 -17.25 7.50
C GLY A 103 19.18 -17.14 7.89
N GLU A 104 18.30 -17.70 7.06
CA GLU A 104 16.90 -17.92 7.41
C GLU A 104 16.81 -19.16 8.31
N VAL A 105 15.97 -19.08 9.36
CA VAL A 105 15.68 -20.20 10.26
C VAL A 105 14.32 -20.77 9.91
N THR A 106 14.31 -22.03 9.53
CA THR A 106 13.09 -22.78 9.13
C THR A 106 12.84 -23.97 10.05
N ALA A 107 11.73 -24.65 9.84
CA ALA A 107 11.40 -25.89 10.58
C ALA A 107 12.34 -27.08 10.26
N GLU A 108 13.38 -26.89 9.44
CA GLU A 108 14.45 -27.86 9.25
C GLU A 108 15.48 -27.77 10.38
N GLN A 109 15.76 -26.54 10.85
CA GLN A 109 16.79 -26.27 11.85
C GLN A 109 16.21 -26.11 13.24
N ALA A 110 14.88 -25.89 13.38
CA ALA A 110 14.30 -25.53 14.68
C ALA A 110 12.83 -25.95 14.82
N ASP A 111 12.40 -26.15 16.07
CA ASP A 111 11.00 -26.12 16.43
C ASP A 111 10.55 -24.67 16.53
N ILE A 112 9.60 -24.26 15.71
CA ILE A 112 9.09 -22.89 15.65
C ILE A 112 7.64 -22.88 16.11
N THR A 113 7.36 -22.05 17.10
CA THR A 113 5.98 -21.72 17.53
C THR A 113 5.74 -20.24 17.27
N TRP A 114 4.88 -19.95 16.30
CA TRP A 114 4.39 -18.62 15.98
C TRP A 114 3.22 -18.26 16.90
N SER A 115 3.05 -16.96 17.16
CA SER A 115 1.94 -16.42 17.93
C SER A 115 1.54 -15.06 17.32
N VAL A 116 0.27 -14.90 17.04
CA VAL A 116 -0.30 -13.68 16.43
C VAL A 116 -1.54 -13.27 17.22
N HIS A 117 -1.77 -11.97 17.33
CA HIS A 117 -2.96 -11.44 17.98
C HIS A 117 -3.60 -10.35 17.13
N LEU A 118 -4.63 -10.70 16.34
CA LEU A 118 -5.37 -9.78 15.49
C LEU A 118 -6.60 -9.24 16.20
N VAL A 119 -6.80 -7.93 16.12
CA VAL A 119 -7.94 -7.24 16.74
C VAL A 119 -8.51 -6.18 15.81
N ASN A 120 -9.83 -6.03 15.78
CA ASN A 120 -10.54 -4.88 15.25
C ASN A 120 -11.15 -4.07 16.39
N SER A 121 -10.72 -2.84 16.56
CA SER A 121 -11.21 -1.92 17.59
C SER A 121 -11.85 -0.64 17.01
N LYS A 122 -12.15 -0.61 15.70
CA LYS A 122 -12.68 0.56 14.98
C LYS A 122 -14.00 1.06 15.58
N ALA A 123 -14.95 0.17 15.87
CA ALA A 123 -16.26 0.53 16.42
C ALA A 123 -16.19 1.09 17.85
N ALA A 124 -15.12 0.79 18.59
CA ALA A 124 -14.87 1.31 19.92
C ALA A 124 -14.08 2.62 19.93
N TRP A 125 -13.60 3.07 18.78
CA TRP A 125 -12.72 4.23 18.65
C TRP A 125 -13.49 5.53 18.39
N TYR A 126 -12.77 6.58 18.02
CA TYR A 126 -13.30 7.89 17.69
C TYR A 126 -13.63 8.00 16.21
N ASP A 127 -14.42 9.00 15.86
CA ASP A 127 -14.78 9.34 14.48
C ASP A 127 -13.52 9.55 13.63
N PHE A 128 -13.67 9.29 12.34
CA PHE A 128 -12.62 9.40 11.34
C PHE A 128 -12.10 10.83 11.19
N ASN A 129 -13.00 11.82 11.16
CA ASN A 129 -12.67 13.24 11.18
C ASN A 129 -12.11 13.64 12.54
N ASN A 130 -10.89 13.37 12.78
CA ASN A 130 -10.27 13.50 14.08
C ASN A 130 -9.08 14.48 14.03
N PRO A 131 -8.47 14.79 15.17
CA PRO A 131 -7.33 15.68 15.22
C PRO A 131 -6.16 15.29 14.34
N LEU A 132 -6.12 14.04 13.82
CA LEU A 132 -5.09 13.61 12.89
C LEU A 132 -5.16 14.31 11.54
N ASP A 133 -6.35 14.71 11.07
CA ASP A 133 -6.53 15.24 9.72
C ASP A 133 -5.71 16.50 9.43
N ASN A 134 -5.51 17.33 10.44
CA ASN A 134 -4.72 18.55 10.30
C ASN A 134 -3.35 18.46 10.95
N GLY A 135 -3.08 17.43 11.70
CA GLY A 135 -1.86 17.34 12.49
C GLY A 135 -1.66 18.58 13.36
N ASP A 136 -0.42 19.05 13.43
CA ASP A 136 -0.06 20.25 14.17
C ASP A 136 -0.44 21.57 13.45
N LEU A 137 -0.98 21.48 12.23
CA LEU A 137 -1.19 22.63 11.35
C LEU A 137 -2.45 23.43 11.66
N ALA A 138 -3.41 22.83 12.36
CA ALA A 138 -4.61 23.50 12.83
C ALA A 138 -5.19 22.79 14.05
N PRO A 139 -5.93 23.52 14.92
CA PRO A 139 -6.77 22.89 15.91
C PRO A 139 -7.73 21.94 15.18
N GLY A 140 -7.63 20.65 15.45
CA GLY A 140 -8.51 19.64 14.89
C GLY A 140 -9.93 19.86 15.34
N ILE A 141 -10.89 19.40 14.54
CA ILE A 141 -12.27 19.30 14.99
C ILE A 141 -12.29 18.17 16.04
N PRO A 142 -12.85 18.39 17.23
CA PRO A 142 -12.92 17.34 18.24
C PRO A 142 -13.71 16.14 17.73
N SER A 143 -13.13 14.95 17.82
CA SER A 143 -13.76 13.70 17.43
C SER A 143 -14.61 13.13 18.55
N GLN A 144 -15.84 12.79 18.23
CA GLN A 144 -16.71 12.01 19.11
C GLN A 144 -16.35 10.53 19.05
N ARG A 145 -16.74 9.77 20.06
CA ARG A 145 -16.64 8.31 19.99
C ARG A 145 -17.74 7.73 19.09
N ARG A 146 -17.39 6.81 18.21
CA ARG A 146 -18.37 5.94 17.55
C ARG A 146 -19.15 5.15 18.60
N ASN A 147 -20.39 4.78 18.33
CA ASN A 147 -21.27 4.05 19.25
C ASN A 147 -21.39 4.74 20.64
N PRO A 148 -21.81 6.00 20.70
CA PRO A 148 -21.84 6.76 21.94
C PRO A 148 -22.85 6.24 22.95
N SER A 149 -23.84 5.45 22.52
CA SER A 149 -24.82 4.78 23.37
C SER A 149 -24.22 3.67 24.23
N VAL A 150 -23.08 3.08 23.81
CA VAL A 150 -22.35 2.08 24.57
C VAL A 150 -21.37 2.78 25.48
N THR A 151 -21.71 2.91 26.77
CA THR A 151 -20.93 3.65 27.76
C THR A 151 -20.17 2.73 28.71
N GLY A 152 -19.05 3.23 29.25
CA GLY A 152 -18.17 2.49 30.16
C GLY A 152 -17.12 1.65 29.41
N ALA A 153 -15.85 1.77 29.81
CA ALA A 153 -14.72 1.16 29.11
C ALA A 153 -14.86 -0.36 28.95
N SER A 154 -15.24 -1.06 30.03
CA SER A 154 -15.39 -2.51 30.01
C SER A 154 -16.51 -2.99 29.07
N ARG A 155 -17.62 -2.25 29.02
CA ARG A 155 -18.74 -2.58 28.13
C ARG A 155 -18.38 -2.29 26.67
N ARG A 156 -17.72 -1.17 26.40
CA ARG A 156 -17.23 -0.83 25.05
C ARG A 156 -16.23 -1.88 24.54
N GLU A 157 -15.34 -2.33 25.43
CA GLU A 157 -14.37 -3.37 25.07
C GLU A 157 -15.06 -4.71 24.75
N SER A 158 -16.02 -5.15 25.55
CA SER A 158 -16.70 -6.43 25.36
C SER A 158 -17.75 -6.44 24.24
N GLU A 159 -18.32 -5.30 23.85
CA GLU A 159 -19.39 -5.23 22.84
C GLU A 159 -18.91 -4.71 21.49
N LEU A 160 -17.88 -3.83 21.46
CA LEU A 160 -17.46 -3.10 20.25
C LEU A 160 -16.08 -3.51 19.71
N VAL A 161 -15.30 -4.25 20.49
CA VAL A 161 -13.99 -4.75 20.04
C VAL A 161 -14.13 -6.21 19.65
N VAL A 162 -13.62 -6.57 18.48
CA VAL A 162 -13.53 -7.96 18.03
C VAL A 162 -12.13 -8.45 18.37
N ASP A 163 -11.99 -9.28 19.38
CA ASP A 163 -10.74 -9.82 19.91
C ASP A 163 -10.84 -11.31 20.22
N GLY A 164 -10.47 -12.15 19.26
CA GLY A 164 -10.41 -13.61 19.43
C GLY A 164 -9.23 -14.12 20.27
N GLY A 165 -8.41 -13.21 20.82
CA GLY A 165 -7.23 -13.54 21.61
C GLY A 165 -6.00 -13.88 20.75
N GLU A 166 -4.92 -14.23 21.45
CA GLU A 166 -3.67 -14.65 20.84
C GLU A 166 -3.79 -16.10 20.34
N VAL A 167 -3.48 -16.33 19.05
CA VAL A 167 -3.50 -17.65 18.42
C VAL A 167 -2.07 -18.12 18.15
N ALA A 168 -1.76 -19.35 18.53
CA ALA A 168 -0.46 -19.97 18.31
C ALA A 168 -0.53 -21.11 17.27
N ILE A 169 0.50 -21.20 16.40
CA ILE A 169 0.64 -22.24 15.39
C ILE A 169 2.10 -22.65 15.25
N GLY A 170 2.37 -23.92 14.93
CA GLY A 170 3.72 -24.41 14.68
C GLY A 170 3.69 -25.66 13.82
N GLY A 171 4.84 -26.06 13.29
CA GLY A 171 4.98 -27.18 12.38
C GLY A 171 4.95 -26.79 10.91
N ARG A 172 4.93 -27.79 10.02
CA ARG A 172 4.96 -27.61 8.55
C ARG A 172 3.61 -27.96 7.96
N ASN A 173 3.15 -27.19 6.99
CA ASN A 173 1.90 -27.42 6.26
C ASN A 173 0.68 -27.57 7.19
N VAL A 174 0.64 -26.80 8.28
CA VAL A 174 -0.47 -26.84 9.24
C VAL A 174 -1.60 -25.94 8.76
N ASN A 175 -2.85 -26.39 8.94
CA ASN A 175 -4.09 -25.68 8.61
C ASN A 175 -4.16 -25.23 7.14
N GLN A 176 -3.68 -26.06 6.18
CA GLN A 176 -3.60 -25.67 4.77
C GLN A 176 -4.95 -25.33 4.12
N ASP A 177 -6.01 -25.97 4.58
CA ASP A 177 -7.40 -25.75 4.11
C ASP A 177 -8.12 -24.62 4.87
N GLY A 178 -7.55 -24.10 5.97
CA GLY A 178 -8.15 -23.05 6.80
C GLY A 178 -9.38 -23.51 7.59
N LEU A 179 -9.58 -24.82 7.80
CA LEU A 179 -10.78 -25.35 8.45
C LEU A 179 -10.66 -25.49 9.97
N GLU A 180 -9.43 -25.47 10.51
CA GLU A 180 -9.22 -25.65 11.94
C GLU A 180 -9.57 -24.39 12.73
N GLN A 181 -10.68 -24.43 13.49
CA GLN A 181 -11.22 -23.29 14.24
C GLN A 181 -10.20 -22.69 15.24
N ARG A 182 -9.33 -23.51 15.83
CA ARG A 182 -8.32 -23.07 16.81
C ARG A 182 -7.28 -22.10 16.24
N TYR A 183 -7.19 -21.97 14.91
CA TYR A 183 -6.27 -21.07 14.22
C TYR A 183 -6.97 -19.82 13.66
N ARG A 184 -8.26 -19.64 13.94
CA ARG A 184 -9.04 -18.49 13.49
C ARG A 184 -9.09 -17.40 14.55
N PHE A 185 -9.08 -16.16 14.08
CA PHE A 185 -9.34 -14.97 14.88
C PHE A 185 -10.82 -14.61 14.73
N GLN A 186 -11.61 -14.91 15.71
CA GLN A 186 -13.04 -14.65 15.65
C GLN A 186 -13.60 -14.32 17.03
N ASP A 187 -14.51 -13.35 17.05
CA ASP A 187 -15.22 -12.94 18.25
C ASP A 187 -16.59 -12.38 17.88
N THR A 188 -17.38 -12.01 18.87
CA THR A 188 -18.76 -11.55 18.69
C THR A 188 -18.85 -10.03 18.79
N PHE A 189 -19.40 -9.37 17.77
CA PHE A 189 -19.70 -7.94 17.78
C PHE A 189 -21.12 -7.69 18.32
N LEU A 190 -21.28 -6.72 19.23
CA LEU A 190 -22.52 -6.34 19.89
C LEU A 190 -23.24 -7.53 20.59
N ASN A 191 -22.52 -8.58 20.97
CA ASN A 191 -23.08 -9.84 21.47
C ASN A 191 -24.12 -10.49 20.54
N ARG A 192 -24.04 -10.24 19.22
CA ARG A 192 -25.04 -10.67 18.22
C ARG A 192 -24.46 -11.50 17.09
N SER A 193 -23.39 -11.03 16.50
CA SER A 193 -22.86 -11.61 15.25
C SER A 193 -21.39 -11.92 15.37
N GLN A 194 -21.01 -13.10 14.92
CA GLN A 194 -19.61 -13.51 14.86
C GLN A 194 -18.91 -12.81 13.70
N VAL A 195 -17.72 -12.29 13.96
CA VAL A 195 -16.82 -11.67 13.00
C VAL A 195 -15.55 -12.49 12.90
N ASN A 196 -15.10 -12.78 11.69
CA ASN A 196 -13.86 -13.50 11.45
C ASN A 196 -12.82 -12.53 10.84
N LEU A 197 -11.71 -12.34 11.54
CA LEU A 197 -10.60 -11.46 11.14
C LEU A 197 -9.52 -12.19 10.31
N GLY A 198 -9.61 -13.53 10.18
CA GLY A 198 -8.67 -14.34 9.43
C GLY A 198 -8.23 -15.62 10.16
N ASP A 199 -7.24 -16.29 9.61
CA ASP A 199 -6.67 -17.52 10.16
C ASP A 199 -5.14 -17.59 9.99
N LEU A 200 -4.50 -18.49 10.73
CA LEU A 200 -3.08 -18.80 10.61
C LEU A 200 -2.86 -20.12 9.88
N ARG A 201 -1.83 -20.12 9.03
CA ARG A 201 -1.32 -21.34 8.36
C ARG A 201 0.21 -21.37 8.41
N THR A 202 0.80 -22.51 8.11
CA THR A 202 2.25 -22.62 7.88
C THR A 202 2.56 -23.28 6.56
N ASP A 203 3.63 -22.85 5.89
CA ASP A 203 4.11 -23.45 4.66
C ASP A 203 4.98 -24.70 4.90
N ALA A 204 5.50 -25.30 3.83
CA ALA A 204 6.36 -26.49 3.90
C ALA A 204 7.68 -26.27 4.65
N GLN A 205 8.13 -25.04 4.82
CA GLN A 205 9.31 -24.65 5.60
C GLN A 205 8.95 -24.23 7.04
N GLY A 206 7.65 -24.26 7.42
CA GLY A 206 7.18 -23.81 8.73
C GLY A 206 7.16 -22.30 8.89
N ARG A 207 7.18 -21.54 7.78
CA ARG A 207 6.98 -20.10 7.77
C ARG A 207 5.51 -19.79 8.07
N LEU A 208 5.28 -18.70 8.76
CA LEU A 208 3.93 -18.26 9.07
C LEU A 208 3.25 -17.65 7.83
N LEU A 209 1.99 -17.99 7.63
CA LEU A 209 1.07 -17.39 6.69
C LEU A 209 -0.10 -16.78 7.48
N VAL A 210 -0.27 -15.47 7.38
CA VAL A 210 -1.43 -14.76 7.95
C VAL A 210 -2.44 -14.54 6.84
N VAL A 211 -3.55 -15.28 6.90
CA VAL A 211 -4.64 -15.23 5.94
C VAL A 211 -5.70 -14.25 6.46
N PRO A 212 -6.05 -13.19 5.73
CA PRO A 212 -7.01 -12.19 6.21
C PRO A 212 -8.44 -12.71 6.18
N GLY A 213 -9.35 -11.98 6.83
CA GLY A 213 -10.79 -12.20 6.74
C GLY A 213 -11.34 -11.98 5.33
N ASN A 214 -12.64 -12.24 5.15
CA ASN A 214 -13.31 -12.16 3.84
C ASN A 214 -13.52 -10.72 3.32
N GLY A 215 -13.34 -9.71 4.15
CA GLY A 215 -13.59 -8.32 3.77
C GLY A 215 -15.04 -7.87 3.97
N ASP A 216 -15.88 -8.70 4.55
CA ASP A 216 -17.28 -8.40 4.79
C ASP A 216 -17.44 -7.24 5.79
N SER A 217 -18.45 -6.41 5.55
CA SER A 217 -18.90 -5.35 6.45
C SER A 217 -20.40 -5.44 6.61
N PHE A 218 -20.88 -5.28 7.82
CA PHE A 218 -22.30 -5.38 8.11
C PHE A 218 -22.70 -4.70 9.42
N SER A 219 -23.99 -4.44 9.59
CA SER A 219 -24.60 -4.06 10.86
C SER A 219 -25.48 -5.20 11.38
N PRO A 220 -25.22 -5.77 12.57
CA PRO A 220 -26.09 -6.79 13.17
C PRO A 220 -27.51 -6.31 13.50
N THR A 221 -27.71 -5.01 13.49
CA THR A 221 -28.99 -4.33 13.79
C THR A 221 -29.64 -3.73 12.56
N ASN A 222 -29.07 -3.96 11.37
CA ASN A 222 -29.51 -3.41 10.08
C ASN A 222 -29.54 -1.87 10.04
N GLN A 223 -28.55 -1.22 10.65
CA GLN A 223 -28.39 0.22 10.54
C GLN A 223 -28.05 0.62 9.09
N ARG A 224 -28.61 1.72 8.64
CA ARG A 224 -28.27 2.31 7.34
C ARG A 224 -26.95 3.03 7.43
N ILE A 225 -26.26 3.15 6.31
CA ILE A 225 -25.11 4.02 6.15
C ILE A 225 -25.59 5.47 6.19
N ASP A 226 -25.05 6.27 7.10
CA ASP A 226 -25.32 7.70 7.26
C ASP A 226 -24.04 8.56 7.31
N SER A 227 -22.88 7.90 7.26
CA SER A 227 -21.56 8.51 7.14
C SER A 227 -20.69 7.71 6.17
N PHE A 228 -19.74 8.36 5.53
CA PHE A 228 -18.76 7.65 4.69
C PHE A 228 -17.77 6.82 5.53
N ALA A 229 -17.56 7.19 6.79
CA ALA A 229 -16.52 6.59 7.62
C ALA A 229 -16.92 6.30 9.07
N ASP A 230 -18.05 6.86 9.56
CA ASP A 230 -18.43 6.82 10.96
C ASP A 230 -19.86 6.34 11.13
N ASN A 231 -20.04 5.02 11.11
CA ASN A 231 -21.36 4.41 11.21
C ASN A 231 -21.46 3.59 12.49
N ASP A 232 -22.42 3.96 13.35
CA ASP A 232 -22.73 3.23 14.59
C ASP A 232 -23.33 1.86 14.29
N GLU A 233 -23.00 0.88 15.14
CA GLU A 233 -23.44 -0.52 15.05
C GLU A 233 -22.99 -1.24 13.75
N TRP A 234 -21.96 -0.73 13.07
CA TRP A 234 -21.28 -1.38 11.95
C TRP A 234 -19.96 -2.01 12.38
N ILE A 235 -19.58 -3.07 11.69
CA ILE A 235 -18.30 -3.77 11.84
C ILE A 235 -17.78 -4.19 10.46
N ASP A 236 -16.46 -4.25 10.33
CA ASP A 236 -15.76 -4.84 9.18
C ASP A 236 -14.66 -5.80 9.63
N SER A 237 -13.91 -6.37 8.69
CA SER A 237 -12.86 -7.34 8.97
C SER A 237 -11.44 -6.76 8.99
N TRP A 238 -11.28 -5.44 8.93
CA TRP A 238 -9.96 -4.83 9.04
C TRP A 238 -9.42 -4.95 10.45
N CYS A 239 -8.16 -5.36 10.56
CA CYS A 239 -7.54 -5.61 11.85
C CYS A 239 -6.02 -5.48 11.77
N ASP A 240 -5.38 -5.40 12.92
CA ASP A 240 -3.92 -5.42 13.01
C ASP A 240 -3.45 -6.03 14.32
N GLY A 241 -2.17 -6.37 14.37
CA GLY A 241 -1.57 -6.83 15.60
C GLY A 241 -0.17 -7.42 15.48
N PRO A 242 0.44 -7.76 16.64
CA PRO A 242 1.80 -8.25 16.71
C PRO A 242 1.92 -9.70 16.20
N VAL A 243 3.06 -9.96 15.56
CA VAL A 243 3.54 -11.29 15.16
C VAL A 243 4.76 -11.62 16.00
N SER A 244 4.72 -12.70 16.75
CA SER A 244 5.79 -13.18 17.61
C SER A 244 6.17 -14.62 17.27
N ALA A 245 7.37 -15.04 17.65
CA ALA A 245 7.79 -16.43 17.51
C ALA A 245 8.73 -16.84 18.64
N ARG A 246 8.58 -18.09 19.04
CA ARG A 246 9.52 -18.80 19.92
C ARG A 246 10.19 -19.90 19.11
N VAL A 247 11.50 -19.95 19.13
CA VAL A 247 12.31 -20.85 18.31
C VAL A 247 13.21 -21.66 19.22
N ARG A 248 13.19 -22.98 19.07
CA ARG A 248 14.10 -23.92 19.74
C ARG A 248 14.94 -24.61 18.70
N LEU A 249 16.26 -24.33 18.69
CA LEU A 249 17.18 -24.94 17.74
C LEU A 249 17.34 -26.45 17.97
N ASN A 250 17.26 -27.26 16.91
CA ASN A 250 17.32 -28.73 16.99
C ASN A 250 18.67 -29.23 17.50
N GLY A 251 19.81 -28.67 17.05
CA GLY A 251 21.14 -29.13 17.43
C GLY A 251 21.52 -28.81 18.86
N SER A 252 21.40 -27.54 19.26
CA SER A 252 21.82 -27.04 20.58
C SER A 252 20.73 -27.11 21.64
N GLY A 253 19.45 -27.21 21.27
CA GLY A 253 18.29 -27.07 22.16
C GLY A 253 18.11 -25.65 22.71
N GLN A 254 18.94 -24.69 22.28
CA GLN A 254 18.82 -23.29 22.69
C GLN A 254 17.50 -22.70 22.24
N THR A 255 16.87 -21.93 23.12
CA THR A 255 15.58 -21.28 22.84
C THR A 255 15.74 -19.78 22.74
N PHE A 256 15.10 -19.19 21.71
CA PHE A 256 15.06 -17.75 21.47
C PHE A 256 13.60 -17.27 21.43
N SER A 257 13.38 -16.06 21.93
CA SER A 257 12.23 -15.24 21.56
C SER A 257 12.67 -14.31 20.42
N CYS A 258 11.97 -14.33 19.31
CA CYS A 258 12.29 -13.49 18.19
C CYS A 258 11.91 -12.03 18.45
N GLU A 259 12.66 -11.08 17.89
CA GLU A 259 12.20 -9.70 17.77
C GLU A 259 10.94 -9.69 16.91
N SER A 260 9.84 -9.11 17.45
CA SER A 260 8.51 -9.22 16.89
C SER A 260 8.32 -8.36 15.65
N ALA A 261 7.40 -8.77 14.79
CA ALA A 261 6.85 -8.00 13.69
C ALA A 261 5.43 -7.56 13.97
N TRP A 262 4.81 -6.89 13.00
CA TRP A 262 3.41 -6.50 13.02
C TRP A 262 2.75 -6.89 11.72
N VAL A 263 1.46 -7.22 11.74
CA VAL A 263 0.66 -7.46 10.55
C VAL A 263 -0.56 -6.56 10.55
N VAL A 264 -0.89 -6.05 9.38
CA VAL A 264 -2.10 -5.26 9.11
C VAL A 264 -2.90 -5.99 8.05
N SER A 265 -4.20 -6.16 8.28
CA SER A 265 -5.17 -6.72 7.33
C SER A 265 -6.12 -5.62 6.88
N VAL A 266 -6.07 -5.25 5.60
CA VAL A 266 -6.82 -4.13 5.01
C VAL A 266 -7.49 -4.53 3.70
N GLY A 267 -8.17 -3.61 3.01
CA GLY A 267 -8.84 -3.86 1.75
C GLY A 267 -7.89 -4.18 0.58
N PRO A 268 -8.43 -4.62 -0.56
CA PRO A 268 -7.64 -4.90 -1.74
C PRO A 268 -6.86 -3.69 -2.25
N ASN A 269 -5.71 -3.94 -2.86
CA ASN A 269 -5.04 -2.99 -3.74
C ASN A 269 -5.50 -3.28 -5.16
N TYR A 270 -6.27 -2.38 -5.76
CA TYR A 270 -6.87 -2.58 -7.08
C TYR A 270 -5.96 -2.23 -8.25
N ALA A 271 -4.74 -1.71 -7.98
CA ALA A 271 -3.70 -1.54 -8.99
C ALA A 271 -2.35 -2.07 -8.46
N PRO A 272 -2.25 -3.37 -8.12
CA PRO A 272 -1.11 -3.93 -7.38
C PRO A 272 0.19 -3.91 -8.18
N GLU A 273 0.12 -3.69 -9.48
CA GLU A 273 1.27 -3.65 -10.39
C GLU A 273 1.78 -2.22 -10.64
N ILE A 274 1.17 -1.22 -10.00
CA ILE A 274 1.58 0.18 -10.08
C ILE A 274 2.01 0.67 -8.69
N THR A 275 3.30 0.92 -8.52
CA THR A 275 3.84 1.49 -7.28
C THR A 275 3.48 2.98 -7.18
N PRO A 276 3.00 3.46 -6.03
CA PRO A 276 2.66 4.87 -5.85
C PRO A 276 3.88 5.80 -5.94
N PRO A 277 3.71 7.06 -6.34
CA PRO A 277 4.79 8.06 -6.34
C PRO A 277 5.50 8.13 -4.99
N VAL A 278 4.73 8.12 -3.91
CA VAL A 278 5.20 7.98 -2.53
C VAL A 278 4.56 6.74 -1.94
N SER A 279 5.36 5.76 -1.57
CA SER A 279 4.89 4.55 -0.88
C SER A 279 4.99 4.71 0.64
N MET A 280 4.34 3.79 1.37
CA MET A 280 4.50 3.71 2.81
C MET A 280 5.96 3.46 3.21
N TYR A 281 6.70 2.66 2.41
CA TYR A 281 8.14 2.48 2.65
C TYR A 281 8.90 3.79 2.58
N ASP A 282 8.64 4.62 1.56
CA ASP A 282 9.31 5.92 1.40
C ASP A 282 9.05 6.86 2.59
N VAL A 283 7.80 6.87 3.09
CA VAL A 283 7.42 7.66 4.27
C VAL A 283 8.19 7.20 5.51
N LEU A 284 8.26 5.89 5.74
CA LEU A 284 8.95 5.33 6.90
C LEU A 284 10.47 5.39 6.76
N GLU A 285 11.02 5.24 5.55
CA GLU A 285 12.44 5.45 5.29
C GLU A 285 12.84 6.89 5.62
N ASN A 286 12.02 7.87 5.18
CA ASN A 286 12.23 9.29 5.52
C ASN A 286 12.16 9.52 7.04
N LEU A 287 11.17 8.95 7.74
CA LEU A 287 11.08 9.04 9.19
C LEU A 287 12.33 8.50 9.87
N ASN A 288 12.76 7.29 9.50
CA ASN A 288 13.93 6.64 10.10
C ASN A 288 15.22 7.43 9.81
N HIS A 289 15.32 8.05 8.64
CA HIS A 289 16.43 8.94 8.29
C HIS A 289 16.41 10.21 9.15
N ASP A 290 15.27 10.89 9.27
CA ASP A 290 15.10 12.11 10.07
C ASP A 290 15.41 11.89 11.55
N GLN A 291 15.11 10.69 12.07
CA GLN A 291 15.43 10.29 13.44
C GLN A 291 16.89 9.82 13.61
N GLY A 292 17.68 9.77 12.54
CA GLY A 292 19.06 9.24 12.57
C GLY A 292 19.12 7.74 12.83
N TRP A 293 18.05 7.00 12.57
CA TRP A 293 18.01 5.55 12.76
C TRP A 293 18.53 4.78 11.53
N LEU A 294 18.57 5.42 10.37
CA LEU A 294 19.19 4.93 9.15
C LEU A 294 20.37 5.85 8.74
N PRO A 295 21.42 5.31 8.12
CA PRO A 295 22.55 6.12 7.65
C PRO A 295 22.16 7.04 6.50
N SER A 296 22.75 8.25 6.47
CA SER A 296 22.43 9.32 5.52
C SER A 296 23.38 9.45 4.33
N ASP A 297 24.53 8.81 4.36
CA ASP A 297 25.65 9.15 3.47
C ASP A 297 25.82 8.25 2.24
N ASN A 298 24.78 7.52 1.85
CA ASN A 298 24.86 6.67 0.68
C ASN A 298 24.93 7.50 -0.62
N PRO A 299 25.79 7.10 -1.59
CA PRO A 299 25.74 7.67 -2.93
C PRO A 299 24.35 7.50 -3.56
N VAL A 300 23.86 8.53 -4.24
CA VAL A 300 22.61 8.43 -4.99
C VAL A 300 22.84 7.57 -6.24
N SER A 301 22.06 6.53 -6.42
CA SER A 301 22.07 5.67 -7.60
C SER A 301 20.97 6.13 -8.57
N PHE A 302 21.31 6.29 -9.85
CA PHE A 302 20.28 6.58 -10.84
C PHE A 302 19.25 5.44 -10.91
N ARG A 303 19.74 4.22 -10.96
CA ARG A 303 18.92 3.02 -11.13
C ARG A 303 18.05 2.70 -9.92
N GLN A 304 18.57 2.88 -8.71
CA GLN A 304 17.88 2.47 -7.47
C GLN A 304 17.05 3.60 -6.86
N ASP A 305 17.49 4.84 -7.00
CA ASP A 305 16.89 5.98 -6.31
C ASP A 305 16.10 6.89 -7.26
N ILE A 306 16.58 7.13 -8.49
CA ILE A 306 16.00 8.14 -9.38
C ILE A 306 15.03 7.55 -10.40
N GLN A 307 15.49 6.57 -11.17
CA GLN A 307 14.68 5.95 -12.22
C GLN A 307 13.34 5.40 -11.70
N PRO A 308 13.28 4.73 -10.53
CA PRO A 308 12.00 4.27 -9.98
C PRO A 308 11.04 5.41 -9.68
N LEU A 309 11.50 6.54 -9.15
CA LEU A 309 10.64 7.69 -8.86
C LEU A 309 10.03 8.27 -10.13
N LEU A 310 10.85 8.45 -11.18
CA LEU A 310 10.37 8.95 -12.47
C LEU A 310 9.35 8.00 -13.10
N ARG A 311 9.60 6.68 -13.04
CA ARG A 311 8.67 5.67 -13.55
C ARG A 311 7.35 5.63 -12.79
N ARG A 312 7.38 5.72 -11.46
CA ARG A 312 6.16 5.76 -10.63
C ARG A 312 5.26 6.92 -11.04
N LEU A 313 5.84 8.09 -11.28
CA LEU A 313 5.10 9.23 -11.80
C LEU A 313 4.48 8.93 -13.17
N ASP A 314 5.24 8.37 -14.10
CA ASP A 314 4.78 8.05 -15.45
C ASP A 314 3.59 7.09 -15.47
N LEU A 315 3.58 6.12 -14.56
CA LEU A 315 2.52 5.11 -14.47
C LEU A 315 1.19 5.66 -13.92
N MET A 316 1.18 6.87 -13.33
CA MET A 316 -0.06 7.46 -12.80
C MET A 316 -1.13 7.67 -13.88
N ARG A 317 -0.75 7.88 -15.13
CA ARG A 317 -1.68 8.01 -16.26
C ARG A 317 -2.59 6.78 -16.47
N TRP A 318 -2.22 5.63 -15.93
CA TRP A 318 -3.02 4.42 -16.07
C TRP A 318 -4.11 4.26 -15.00
N VAL A 319 -4.02 5.05 -13.94
CA VAL A 319 -4.96 4.99 -12.80
C VAL A 319 -5.58 6.34 -12.45
N ALA A 320 -5.07 7.43 -13.05
CA ALA A 320 -5.50 8.80 -12.73
C ALA A 320 -5.25 9.75 -13.92
N ASP A 321 -5.68 9.38 -15.11
CA ASP A 321 -5.48 10.21 -16.30
C ASP A 321 -6.37 11.47 -16.27
N SER A 322 -5.77 12.62 -16.52
CA SER A 322 -6.46 13.89 -16.66
C SER A 322 -5.73 14.82 -17.63
N ALA A 323 -6.45 15.79 -18.19
CA ALA A 323 -5.85 16.80 -19.08
C ALA A 323 -4.72 17.59 -18.37
N LEU A 324 -4.92 17.90 -17.09
CA LEU A 324 -3.91 18.60 -16.28
C LEU A 324 -2.68 17.75 -16.04
N LEU A 325 -2.85 16.46 -15.74
CA LEU A 325 -1.73 15.54 -15.57
C LEU A 325 -0.95 15.41 -16.87
N ARG A 326 -1.64 15.25 -18.01
CA ARG A 326 -0.98 15.19 -19.33
C ARG A 326 -0.22 16.47 -19.68
N THR A 327 -0.76 17.65 -19.35
CA THR A 327 -0.08 18.93 -19.57
C THR A 327 1.19 19.02 -18.70
N ALA A 328 1.09 18.70 -17.43
CA ALA A 328 2.24 18.70 -16.52
C ALA A 328 3.33 17.71 -16.98
N TRP A 329 2.93 16.56 -17.53
CA TRP A 329 3.84 15.57 -18.08
C TRP A 329 4.53 15.96 -19.37
N ALA A 330 3.87 16.72 -20.24
CA ALA A 330 4.44 17.15 -21.51
C ALA A 330 5.78 17.91 -21.33
N ASP A 331 5.89 18.65 -20.23
CA ASP A 331 7.09 19.43 -19.92
C ASP A 331 8.21 18.61 -19.26
N VAL A 332 7.89 17.46 -18.67
CA VAL A 332 8.88 16.55 -18.07
C VAL A 332 9.57 15.68 -19.12
N GLY A 333 8.90 15.40 -20.23
CA GLY A 333 9.40 14.61 -21.34
C GLY A 333 9.09 13.10 -21.24
N PRO A 334 9.47 12.33 -22.25
CA PRO A 334 9.04 10.94 -22.41
C PRO A 334 9.85 10.01 -21.50
N ILE A 335 9.49 9.91 -20.22
CA ILE A 335 10.16 9.05 -19.23
C ILE A 335 10.07 7.56 -19.60
N GLY A 336 9.07 7.16 -20.40
CA GLY A 336 8.96 5.79 -20.93
C GLY A 336 10.01 5.45 -22.00
N ASP A 337 10.65 6.46 -22.61
CA ASP A 337 11.64 6.29 -23.68
C ASP A 337 13.04 6.00 -23.11
N GLU A 338 13.65 4.89 -23.54
CA GLU A 338 14.97 4.49 -23.06
C GLU A 338 16.09 5.47 -23.44
N ALA A 339 16.03 6.07 -24.63
CA ALA A 339 17.04 7.03 -25.07
C ALA A 339 16.98 8.30 -24.21
N TYR A 340 15.77 8.68 -23.80
CA TYR A 340 15.56 9.80 -22.88
C TYR A 340 16.09 9.46 -21.49
N LEU A 341 15.80 8.27 -20.96
CA LEU A 341 16.31 7.81 -19.67
C LEU A 341 17.84 7.73 -19.63
N ARG A 342 18.49 7.29 -20.72
CA ARG A 342 19.97 7.31 -20.84
C ARG A 342 20.53 8.73 -20.72
N ARG A 343 19.88 9.71 -21.27
CA ARG A 343 20.27 11.13 -21.14
C ARG A 343 20.09 11.64 -19.72
N LEU A 344 19.04 11.21 -19.01
CA LEU A 344 18.80 11.54 -17.62
C LEU A 344 19.80 10.85 -16.69
N ALA A 345 20.32 9.68 -17.08
CA ALA A 345 21.33 8.91 -16.35
C ALA A 345 22.78 9.39 -16.56
N ASP A 346 22.99 10.33 -17.47
CA ASP A 346 24.31 10.91 -17.73
C ASP A 346 24.60 12.04 -16.72
N PRO A 347 25.62 11.90 -15.82
CA PRO A 347 25.93 12.90 -14.81
C PRO A 347 26.70 14.13 -15.37
N SER A 348 27.06 14.11 -16.66
CA SER A 348 27.86 15.14 -17.27
C SER A 348 27.17 16.51 -17.28
N ALA A 349 27.97 17.57 -17.48
CA ALA A 349 27.47 18.92 -17.62
C ALA A 349 26.57 19.10 -18.87
N THR A 350 26.74 18.26 -19.89
CA THR A 350 26.00 18.32 -21.15
C THR A 350 24.50 18.09 -20.96
N THR A 351 24.14 17.21 -20.03
CA THR A 351 22.74 16.84 -19.74
C THR A 351 22.19 17.53 -18.49
N ARG A 352 22.99 18.33 -17.80
CA ARG A 352 22.59 19.03 -16.58
C ARG A 352 21.32 19.87 -16.74
N SER A 353 21.26 20.68 -17.80
CA SER A 353 20.07 21.52 -18.08
C SER A 353 18.80 20.68 -18.24
N LEU A 354 18.91 19.48 -18.83
CA LEU A 354 17.78 18.55 -18.96
C LEU A 354 17.30 18.07 -17.58
N ARG A 355 18.21 17.61 -16.72
CA ARG A 355 17.88 17.13 -15.37
C ARG A 355 17.30 18.25 -14.50
N GLU A 356 17.85 19.46 -14.57
CA GLU A 356 17.34 20.64 -13.85
C GLU A 356 15.96 21.06 -14.37
N THR A 357 15.65 20.84 -15.67
CA THR A 357 14.32 21.08 -16.21
C THR A 357 13.31 20.11 -15.62
N VAL A 358 13.61 18.80 -15.61
CA VAL A 358 12.74 17.81 -14.99
C VAL A 358 12.51 18.12 -13.50
N LEU A 359 13.58 18.43 -12.74
CA LEU A 359 13.43 18.76 -11.31
C LEU A 359 12.53 19.96 -11.06
N ARG A 360 12.54 20.98 -11.90
CA ARG A 360 11.68 22.17 -11.75
C ARG A 360 10.19 21.88 -11.87
N HIS A 361 9.83 20.80 -12.55
CA HIS A 361 8.44 20.35 -12.65
C HIS A 361 8.05 19.40 -11.51
N ILE A 362 9.01 18.99 -10.68
CA ILE A 362 8.73 18.14 -9.53
C ILE A 362 8.48 19.04 -8.30
N ARG A 363 7.32 18.84 -7.67
CA ARG A 363 6.89 19.58 -6.50
C ARG A 363 7.85 19.42 -5.33
N ARG A 364 8.29 20.56 -4.82
CA ARG A 364 9.15 20.60 -3.64
C ARG A 364 8.33 20.36 -2.35
N PRO A 365 8.74 19.44 -1.46
CA PRO A 365 8.10 19.29 -0.17
C PRO A 365 8.29 20.55 0.70
N LEU A 366 7.34 20.80 1.60
CA LEU A 366 7.47 21.84 2.60
C LEU A 366 8.68 21.59 3.48
N ASP A 367 9.46 22.65 3.69
CA ASP A 367 10.60 22.63 4.62
C ASP A 367 10.08 22.91 6.03
N ARG A 368 9.46 21.92 6.65
CA ARG A 368 8.98 22.00 8.03
C ARG A 368 9.78 21.07 8.92
N SER A 369 10.05 21.54 10.13
CA SER A 369 10.67 20.75 11.21
C SER A 369 9.71 19.70 11.80
N ASP A 370 8.44 19.85 11.54
CA ASP A 370 7.36 18.96 11.93
C ASP A 370 7.12 17.93 10.82
N ASN A 371 6.91 16.70 11.20
CA ASN A 371 6.82 15.50 10.39
C ASN A 371 5.64 15.46 9.39
N VAL A 372 5.49 16.47 8.54
CA VAL A 372 4.55 16.47 7.40
C VAL A 372 5.33 16.28 6.10
N PRO A 373 5.81 15.04 5.81
CA PRO A 373 6.85 14.86 4.82
C PRO A 373 6.37 14.87 3.37
N VAL A 374 5.07 14.76 3.12
CA VAL A 374 4.52 14.52 1.78
C VAL A 374 3.49 15.54 1.31
N ALA A 375 3.34 16.64 2.05
CA ALA A 375 2.47 17.74 1.64
C ALA A 375 3.31 18.97 1.27
N SER A 376 2.85 19.75 0.31
CA SER A 376 3.42 21.03 -0.06
C SER A 376 2.34 22.08 -0.27
N GLU A 377 2.68 23.35 -0.11
CA GLU A 377 1.74 24.40 -0.46
C GLU A 377 1.32 24.33 -1.92
N PRO A 378 0.11 24.79 -2.27
CA PRO A 378 -0.31 24.90 -3.65
C PRO A 378 0.68 25.82 -4.39
N SER A 379 1.42 25.25 -5.30
CA SER A 379 2.28 25.99 -6.19
C SER A 379 1.64 26.06 -7.57
N ALA A 380 2.32 26.70 -8.51
CA ALA A 380 1.82 26.94 -9.84
C ALA A 380 1.33 25.65 -10.54
N GLU A 381 0.35 25.81 -11.41
CA GLU A 381 -0.05 24.79 -12.38
C GLU A 381 1.18 24.24 -13.11
N GLY A 382 1.26 22.91 -13.23
CA GLY A 382 2.35 22.24 -13.94
C GLY A 382 3.38 21.53 -13.06
N GLU A 383 3.26 21.59 -11.73
CA GLU A 383 4.10 20.75 -10.86
C GLU A 383 3.49 19.38 -10.60
N ILE A 384 4.36 18.36 -10.56
CA ILE A 384 3.98 16.98 -10.33
C ILE A 384 4.56 16.46 -8.99
N PRO A 385 3.87 15.50 -8.32
CA PRO A 385 2.57 14.90 -8.67
C PRO A 385 1.42 15.92 -8.65
N TRP A 386 0.56 15.89 -9.66
CA TRP A 386 -0.66 16.69 -9.67
C TRP A 386 -1.77 15.92 -8.94
N MET A 387 -1.61 15.77 -7.65
CA MET A 387 -2.50 15.02 -6.77
C MET A 387 -2.68 15.79 -5.49
N LEU A 388 -3.89 15.76 -4.95
CA LEU A 388 -4.12 16.31 -3.62
C LEU A 388 -3.42 15.42 -2.59
N GLY A 389 -2.78 16.06 -1.65
CA GLY A 389 -2.54 15.52 -0.33
C GLY A 389 -3.86 15.43 0.43
N ASP A 390 -3.79 15.54 1.72
CA ASP A 390 -4.98 15.57 2.54
C ASP A 390 -5.36 17.01 2.87
N GLY A 391 -6.54 17.40 2.55
CA GLY A 391 -7.01 18.79 2.70
C GLY A 391 -8.31 19.04 1.95
N VAL A 392 -8.82 18.02 1.29
CA VAL A 392 -10.07 18.10 0.52
C VAL A 392 -11.24 18.54 1.40
N ASN A 393 -11.27 18.11 2.65
CA ASN A 393 -12.33 18.38 3.61
C ASN A 393 -12.16 19.72 4.37
N TYR A 394 -11.08 20.47 4.09
CA TYR A 394 -10.77 21.71 4.81
C TYR A 394 -10.65 22.90 3.85
N PRO A 395 -11.78 23.44 3.38
CA PRO A 395 -11.79 24.52 2.38
C PRO A 395 -11.13 25.83 2.85
N GLU A 396 -10.95 26.02 4.14
CA GLU A 396 -10.32 27.21 4.71
C GLU A 396 -8.79 27.19 4.68
N LYS A 397 -8.21 26.03 4.36
CA LYS A 397 -6.75 25.88 4.20
C LYS A 397 -6.40 25.55 2.78
N PRO A 398 -5.28 26.09 2.29
CA PRO A 398 -4.82 25.77 0.98
C PRO A 398 -4.69 24.26 0.86
N LEU A 399 -5.22 23.73 -0.22
CA LEU A 399 -5.11 22.33 -0.59
C LEU A 399 -3.63 21.98 -0.66
N PHE A 400 -3.15 21.14 0.22
CA PHE A 400 -1.81 20.62 0.14
C PHE A 400 -1.76 19.55 -0.96
N TYR A 401 -0.90 19.78 -1.93
CA TYR A 401 -0.64 18.81 -2.97
C TYR A 401 0.38 17.78 -2.50
N LEU A 402 0.25 16.55 -3.01
CA LEU A 402 1.23 15.50 -2.79
C LEU A 402 2.61 15.96 -3.29
N SER A 403 3.63 15.78 -2.48
CA SER A 403 5.04 15.92 -2.87
C SER A 403 5.78 14.63 -2.54
N PHE A 404 6.95 14.45 -3.12
CA PHE A 404 7.88 13.44 -2.64
C PHE A 404 8.27 13.71 -1.19
N THR A 405 8.75 12.69 -0.49
CA THR A 405 9.37 12.88 0.83
C THR A 405 10.61 13.77 0.72
N ARG A 406 11.02 14.37 1.83
CA ARG A 406 12.26 15.19 1.84
C ARG A 406 13.47 14.39 1.39
N LEU A 407 13.58 13.14 1.82
CA LEU A 407 14.68 12.26 1.43
C LEU A 407 14.69 11.97 -0.09
N GLN A 408 13.52 11.65 -0.67
CA GLN A 408 13.39 11.44 -2.10
C GLN A 408 13.75 12.72 -2.88
N TYR A 409 13.25 13.87 -2.44
CA TYR A 409 13.53 15.16 -3.11
C TYR A 409 15.00 15.56 -3.01
N GLN A 410 15.67 15.34 -1.88
CA GLN A 410 17.10 15.55 -1.72
C GLN A 410 17.92 14.66 -2.69
N LYS A 411 17.51 13.40 -2.89
CA LYS A 411 18.11 12.52 -3.90
C LYS A 411 17.91 13.08 -5.32
N LEU A 412 16.74 13.61 -5.64
CA LEU A 412 16.47 14.27 -6.93
C LEU A 412 17.29 15.54 -7.12
N GLU A 413 17.47 16.35 -6.08
CA GLU A 413 18.36 17.54 -6.15
C GLU A 413 19.82 17.17 -6.42
N ARG A 414 20.34 16.12 -5.74
CA ARG A 414 21.70 15.61 -5.99
C ARG A 414 21.83 15.13 -7.44
N TRP A 415 20.87 14.34 -7.90
CA TRP A 415 20.81 13.90 -9.29
C TRP A 415 20.79 15.07 -10.29
N ALA A 416 19.96 16.07 -10.10
CA ALA A 416 19.89 17.22 -11.00
C ALA A 416 21.24 17.94 -11.13
N ARG A 417 21.99 18.04 -10.03
CA ARG A 417 23.35 18.65 -10.02
C ARG A 417 24.43 17.75 -10.62
N GLY A 418 24.16 16.46 -10.87
CA GLY A 418 25.12 15.48 -11.36
C GLY A 418 25.89 14.74 -10.25
N ASP A 419 25.46 14.88 -8.98
CA ASP A 419 26.02 14.17 -7.84
C ASP A 419 25.30 12.82 -7.64
N PHE A 420 25.57 11.87 -8.52
CA PHE A 420 25.01 10.52 -8.46
C PHE A 420 25.87 9.51 -9.21
N VAL A 421 25.64 8.24 -8.93
CA VAL A 421 26.26 7.12 -9.65
C VAL A 421 25.45 6.84 -10.92
N SER A 422 26.10 6.91 -12.09
CA SER A 422 25.50 6.53 -13.36
C SER A 422 25.62 5.02 -13.54
N ASP A 423 24.70 4.31 -12.96
CA ASP A 423 24.58 2.84 -12.99
C ASP A 423 23.42 2.36 -13.87
N TYR A 424 22.97 3.22 -14.79
CA TYR A 424 22.02 2.87 -15.81
C TYR A 424 22.68 1.98 -16.85
N ILE A 425 22.43 0.67 -16.71
CA ILE A 425 22.93 -0.34 -17.63
C ILE A 425 21.78 -0.71 -18.57
N ASP A 426 22.06 -0.75 -19.87
CA ASP A 426 21.13 -1.28 -20.85
C ASP A 426 20.81 -2.74 -20.49
N ALA A 427 19.58 -3.06 -20.23
CA ALA A 427 18.87 -4.34 -20.03
C ALA A 427 19.67 -5.69 -19.89
N VAL A 428 20.96 -5.66 -19.61
CA VAL A 428 21.85 -6.84 -19.59
C VAL A 428 21.95 -7.49 -18.21
N ASP A 429 21.57 -6.77 -17.13
CA ASP A 429 21.55 -7.39 -15.80
C ASP A 429 20.35 -8.33 -15.70
N GLU A 430 20.62 -9.58 -15.34
CA GLU A 430 19.56 -10.54 -15.02
C GLU A 430 18.63 -9.92 -13.95
N PRO A 431 17.33 -9.77 -14.27
CA PRO A 431 16.39 -9.26 -13.28
C PRO A 431 16.33 -10.21 -12.09
N VAL A 432 16.10 -9.67 -10.89
CA VAL A 432 15.74 -10.47 -9.74
C VAL A 432 14.40 -11.17 -10.07
N ARG A 433 14.45 -12.48 -10.33
CA ARG A 433 13.28 -13.27 -10.73
C ARG A 433 12.68 -14.04 -9.58
N SER A 434 13.48 -14.29 -8.57
CA SER A 434 13.04 -14.97 -7.36
C SER A 434 13.62 -14.31 -6.12
N PHE A 435 12.96 -14.49 -4.99
CA PHE A 435 13.46 -13.99 -3.73
C PHE A 435 14.85 -14.54 -3.37
N ALA A 436 15.18 -15.73 -3.82
CA ALA A 436 16.49 -16.36 -3.60
C ALA A 436 17.66 -15.66 -4.34
N ASP A 437 17.35 -14.86 -5.38
CA ASP A 437 18.36 -14.09 -6.13
C ASP A 437 18.84 -12.86 -5.32
N ILE A 438 18.08 -12.46 -4.30
CA ILE A 438 18.42 -11.36 -3.40
C ILE A 438 19.55 -11.84 -2.47
N PRO A 439 20.68 -11.10 -2.36
CA PRO A 439 21.75 -11.45 -1.44
C PRO A 439 21.25 -11.64 -0.01
N LEU A 440 21.66 -12.70 0.68
CA LEU A 440 21.18 -13.07 2.01
C LEU A 440 21.15 -11.89 2.99
N ALA A 441 22.20 -11.07 3.01
CA ALA A 441 22.30 -9.91 3.89
C ALA A 441 21.21 -8.85 3.65
N GLN A 442 20.58 -8.84 2.50
CA GLN A 442 19.57 -7.86 2.08
C GLN A 442 18.14 -8.41 2.15
N GLN A 443 17.97 -9.74 2.22
CA GLN A 443 16.65 -10.38 2.23
C GLN A 443 15.71 -9.83 3.33
N PRO A 444 16.15 -9.64 4.59
CA PRO A 444 15.27 -9.13 5.63
C PRO A 444 14.70 -7.74 5.31
N GLN A 445 15.55 -6.82 4.85
CA GLN A 445 15.11 -5.48 4.47
C GLN A 445 14.24 -5.50 3.21
N ALA A 446 14.58 -6.36 2.24
CA ALA A 446 13.78 -6.53 1.01
C ALA A 446 12.34 -6.95 1.32
N LEU A 447 12.12 -7.87 2.26
CA LEU A 447 10.78 -8.27 2.70
C LEU A 447 9.98 -7.10 3.27
N THR A 448 10.59 -6.30 4.16
CA THR A 448 9.93 -5.12 4.75
C THR A 448 9.64 -4.06 3.68
N ARG A 449 10.58 -3.83 2.76
CA ARG A 449 10.39 -2.90 1.65
C ARG A 449 9.29 -3.36 0.70
N ALA A 450 9.29 -4.62 0.27
CA ALA A 450 8.29 -5.16 -0.65
C ALA A 450 6.86 -5.04 -0.09
N ALA A 451 6.66 -5.34 1.19
CA ALA A 451 5.36 -5.23 1.84
C ALA A 451 4.85 -3.77 1.89
N LEU A 452 5.74 -2.82 2.20
CA LEU A 452 5.37 -1.42 2.38
C LEU A 452 5.39 -0.60 1.08
N GLU A 453 6.18 -0.97 0.07
CA GLU A 453 6.13 -0.33 -1.26
C GLU A 453 4.82 -0.58 -1.99
N ALA A 454 4.14 -1.69 -1.70
CA ALA A 454 2.83 -2.01 -2.24
C ALA A 454 1.69 -1.22 -1.58
N CYS A 455 1.99 -0.30 -0.66
CA CYS A 455 1.04 0.54 0.05
C CYS A 455 1.23 2.01 -0.32
N SER A 456 0.15 2.74 -0.50
CA SER A 456 0.21 4.18 -0.74
C SER A 456 0.71 4.92 0.49
N GLY A 457 1.63 5.84 0.29
CA GLY A 457 2.15 6.76 1.31
C GLY A 457 1.58 8.14 1.09
N GLY A 458 0.76 8.63 2.00
CA GLY A 458 0.06 9.89 1.83
C GLY A 458 0.41 10.98 2.82
N ALA A 459 -0.36 12.04 2.74
CA ALA A 459 -0.09 13.26 3.46
C ALA A 459 -0.52 13.19 4.92
N PHE A 460 -1.77 12.91 5.24
CA PHE A 460 -2.28 13.15 6.57
C PHE A 460 -3.00 11.98 7.22
N HIS A 461 -4.27 11.80 6.98
CA HIS A 461 -5.04 10.88 7.79
C HIS A 461 -5.01 9.43 7.32
N PRO A 462 -5.55 8.52 8.10
CA PRO A 462 -5.38 7.09 7.85
C PRO A 462 -6.14 6.55 6.63
N GLY A 463 -7.02 7.30 5.97
CA GLY A 463 -7.67 6.95 4.71
C GLY A 463 -7.76 5.46 4.39
N VAL A 464 -7.40 5.10 3.18
CA VAL A 464 -7.36 3.70 2.73
C VAL A 464 -6.12 2.92 3.16
N GLU A 465 -5.11 3.64 3.68
CA GLU A 465 -3.84 3.09 4.18
C GLU A 465 -3.45 3.78 5.50
N LEU A 466 -2.59 3.14 6.28
CA LEU A 466 -2.17 3.60 7.61
C LEU A 466 -1.12 4.71 7.56
N THR A 467 -1.36 5.81 6.87
CA THR A 467 -0.29 6.76 6.56
C THR A 467 0.09 7.66 7.69
N TYR A 468 -0.86 8.34 8.32
CA TYR A 468 -0.53 9.39 9.28
C TYR A 468 0.02 8.84 10.60
N ASN A 469 -0.64 7.88 11.21
CA ASN A 469 -0.22 7.33 12.48
C ASN A 469 1.18 6.69 12.41
N LEU A 470 1.51 6.01 11.31
CA LEU A 470 2.82 5.39 11.12
C LEU A 470 3.99 6.38 10.99
N ARG A 471 3.73 7.66 10.78
CA ARG A 471 4.78 8.70 10.73
C ARG A 471 5.29 9.14 12.10
N HIS A 472 4.63 8.74 13.17
CA HIS A 472 5.03 9.14 14.51
C HIS A 472 6.16 8.27 15.05
N PRO A 473 7.32 8.84 15.40
CA PRO A 473 8.47 8.06 15.86
C PRO A 473 8.18 7.27 17.14
N THR A 474 7.25 7.75 17.96
CA THR A 474 6.81 7.12 19.22
C THR A 474 6.06 5.81 19.02
N LEU A 475 5.64 5.48 17.79
CA LEU A 475 5.09 4.15 17.47
C LEU A 475 6.17 3.07 17.39
N TYR A 476 7.44 3.43 17.27
CA TYR A 476 8.51 2.48 16.96
C TYR A 476 9.34 2.09 18.18
N ALA A 477 9.72 0.81 18.24
CA ALA A 477 10.56 0.28 19.31
C ALA A 477 11.91 1.04 19.42
N ARG A 478 12.46 1.47 18.29
CA ARG A 478 13.73 2.21 18.22
C ARG A 478 13.69 3.53 18.98
N TYR A 479 12.53 4.17 19.10
CA TYR A 479 12.37 5.39 19.91
C TYR A 479 12.65 5.14 21.41
N TYR A 480 12.28 3.96 21.92
CA TYR A 480 12.44 3.59 23.33
C TYR A 480 13.74 2.82 23.62
N ASP A 481 14.26 2.11 22.62
CA ASP A 481 15.44 1.26 22.73
C ASP A 481 16.32 1.43 21.48
N ALA A 482 17.44 2.10 21.65
CA ALA A 482 18.40 2.34 20.57
C ALA A 482 19.00 1.05 19.96
N SER A 483 18.82 -0.11 20.58
CA SER A 483 19.26 -1.40 20.03
C SER A 483 18.20 -2.09 19.15
N ALA A 484 16.93 -1.67 19.24
CA ALA A 484 15.87 -2.21 18.40
C ALA A 484 16.07 -1.83 16.92
N GLU A 485 15.60 -2.67 16.00
CA GLU A 485 15.67 -2.33 14.58
C GLU A 485 14.68 -1.23 14.17
N PRO A 486 15.01 -0.45 13.12
CA PRO A 486 14.05 0.40 12.43
C PRO A 486 12.81 -0.37 11.96
N PHE A 487 11.69 0.31 11.75
CA PHE A 487 10.40 -0.22 11.29
C PHE A 487 9.65 -1.13 12.28
N ARG A 488 10.21 -1.46 13.45
CA ARG A 488 9.54 -2.31 14.45
C ARG A 488 8.52 -1.51 15.25
N ILE A 489 7.24 -1.89 15.21
CA ILE A 489 6.19 -1.26 16.02
C ILE A 489 6.42 -1.57 17.51
N ALA A 490 6.40 -0.55 18.34
CA ALA A 490 6.50 -0.69 19.78
C ALA A 490 5.20 -1.26 20.36
N ARG A 491 5.27 -2.42 21.02
CA ARG A 491 4.10 -3.07 21.62
C ARG A 491 3.76 -2.45 22.97
N SER A 492 2.47 -2.15 23.17
CA SER A 492 1.96 -1.75 24.48
C SER A 492 2.00 -2.93 25.45
N LYS A 493 2.30 -2.63 26.71
CA LYS A 493 2.19 -3.60 27.81
C LYS A 493 0.76 -3.70 28.36
N SER A 494 -0.05 -2.67 28.11
CA SER A 494 -1.46 -2.66 28.48
C SER A 494 -2.24 -3.56 27.53
N ARG A 495 -3.16 -4.36 28.10
CA ARG A 495 -4.13 -5.12 27.33
C ARG A 495 -5.41 -4.33 27.06
N SER A 496 -5.58 -3.16 27.69
CA SER A 496 -6.75 -2.32 27.44
C SER A 496 -6.65 -1.76 26.00
N LEU A 497 -7.58 -2.19 25.18
CA LEU A 497 -7.72 -1.77 23.78
C LEU A 497 -8.39 -0.41 23.69
N VAL A 498 -9.21 -0.08 24.69
CA VAL A 498 -9.92 1.17 24.81
C VAL A 498 -9.26 2.00 25.92
N GLN A 499 -8.33 2.87 25.53
CA GLN A 499 -7.86 3.90 26.44
C GLN A 499 -9.02 4.85 26.75
N ASP A 500 -9.24 5.13 28.04
CA ASP A 500 -10.24 6.11 28.42
C ASP A 500 -9.66 7.52 28.31
N LEU A 501 -9.71 8.06 27.08
CA LEU A 501 -9.32 9.42 26.75
C LEU A 501 -10.49 10.42 26.87
N GLY A 502 -11.60 9.98 27.45
CA GLY A 502 -12.83 10.73 27.55
C GLY A 502 -13.79 10.53 26.37
N PRO A 503 -14.95 11.20 26.35
CA PRO A 503 -15.94 11.07 25.28
C PRO A 503 -15.52 11.72 23.96
N VAL A 504 -14.56 12.64 24.01
CA VAL A 504 -14.08 13.44 22.88
C VAL A 504 -12.57 13.38 22.81
N LEU A 505 -12.03 13.13 21.63
CA LEU A 505 -10.61 13.22 21.33
C LEU A 505 -10.29 14.62 20.76
N THR A 506 -9.35 15.32 21.38
CA THR A 506 -8.90 16.65 20.95
C THR A 506 -7.43 16.60 20.52
N SER A 507 -7.00 17.62 19.77
CA SER A 507 -5.59 17.76 19.38
C SER A 507 -4.67 17.81 20.61
N GLU A 508 -5.11 18.45 21.69
CA GLU A 508 -4.33 18.52 22.93
C GLU A 508 -4.12 17.12 23.52
N ILE A 509 -5.18 16.31 23.60
CA ILE A 509 -5.08 14.93 24.11
C ILE A 509 -4.19 14.09 23.22
N LEU A 510 -4.32 14.26 21.88
CA LEU A 510 -3.57 13.48 20.91
C LEU A 510 -2.08 13.84 20.89
N PHE A 511 -1.75 15.15 20.85
CA PHE A 511 -0.40 15.65 20.60
C PHE A 511 0.37 16.09 21.84
N HIS A 512 -0.29 16.49 22.94
CA HIS A 512 0.43 16.82 24.19
C HIS A 512 1.16 15.63 24.82
N GLY A 513 0.74 14.42 24.50
CA GLY A 513 1.36 13.21 24.99
C GLY A 513 2.54 12.70 24.17
N TYR A 514 3.14 13.48 23.28
CA TYR A 514 4.31 13.03 22.49
C TYR A 514 5.47 12.52 23.33
N ASN A 515 5.60 12.96 24.57
CA ASN A 515 6.63 12.56 25.50
C ASN A 515 6.11 11.79 26.73
N GLU A 516 4.81 11.60 26.86
CA GLU A 516 4.20 10.99 28.04
C GLU A 516 3.19 9.89 27.67
N GLU A 517 3.36 8.70 28.22
CA GLU A 517 2.32 7.67 28.18
C GLU A 517 1.23 7.98 29.21
N PRO A 518 -0.08 7.78 28.89
CA PRO A 518 -0.60 7.08 27.73
C PRO A 518 -1.05 8.01 26.60
N SER A 519 -0.43 7.90 25.39
CA SER A 519 -0.92 8.52 24.17
C SER A 519 -1.28 7.45 23.15
N PRO A 520 -2.35 7.63 22.36
CA PRO A 520 -2.72 6.68 21.31
C PRO A 520 -1.69 6.60 20.15
N LEU A 521 -0.76 7.56 20.06
CA LEU A 521 0.34 7.57 19.09
C LEU A 521 1.66 7.00 19.67
N HIS A 522 1.65 6.43 20.86
CA HIS A 522 2.80 5.73 21.43
C HIS A 522 2.75 4.23 21.12
N ARG A 523 3.26 3.39 22.05
CA ARG A 523 3.21 1.93 21.94
C ARG A 523 1.82 1.45 21.61
N GLN A 524 1.71 0.53 20.63
CA GLN A 524 0.41 0.08 20.13
C GLN A 524 -0.06 -1.21 20.80
N PRO A 525 -1.33 -1.28 21.20
CA PRO A 525 -2.01 -2.55 21.45
C PRO A 525 -2.38 -3.21 20.12
N PRO A 526 -2.73 -4.52 20.09
CA PRO A 526 -3.40 -5.13 18.95
C PRO A 526 -4.63 -4.31 18.53
N GLY A 527 -4.88 -4.12 17.23
CA GLY A 527 -5.95 -3.25 16.71
C GLY A 527 -5.69 -1.74 16.86
N GLY A 528 -4.47 -1.36 17.29
CA GLY A 528 -4.13 0.04 17.54
C GLY A 528 -3.82 0.85 16.30
N LEU A 529 -3.43 0.21 15.20
CA LEU A 529 -3.14 0.88 13.95
C LEU A 529 -4.39 1.08 13.09
N THR A 530 -5.23 0.05 12.97
CA THR A 530 -6.43 0.12 12.11
C THR A 530 -7.61 0.85 12.74
N ARG A 531 -7.63 1.08 14.04
CA ARG A 531 -8.75 1.76 14.75
C ARG A 531 -9.08 3.16 14.20
N TRP A 532 -8.11 3.83 13.57
CA TRP A 532 -8.25 5.17 12.99
C TRP A 532 -8.99 5.18 11.65
N MET A 533 -9.15 4.01 11.02
CA MET A 533 -9.71 3.86 9.69
C MET A 533 -11.22 4.05 9.66
N GLY A 534 -11.76 4.41 8.49
CA GLY A 534 -13.21 4.53 8.25
C GLY A 534 -13.95 3.21 8.48
N LEU A 535 -15.22 3.30 8.87
CA LEU A 535 -16.09 2.17 9.17
C LEU A 535 -17.49 2.38 8.55
N PRO A 536 -17.92 1.51 7.63
CA PRO A 536 -17.19 0.38 7.05
C PRO A 536 -16.17 0.85 5.99
N TRP A 537 -15.14 0.05 5.77
CA TRP A 537 -14.04 0.38 4.87
C TRP A 537 -14.47 0.61 3.41
N GLN A 538 -15.49 -0.09 2.92
CA GLN A 538 -15.96 0.07 1.55
C GLN A 538 -16.59 1.44 1.31
N ALA A 539 -17.33 1.95 2.29
CA ALA A 539 -17.91 3.28 2.21
C ALA A 539 -16.82 4.36 2.15
N ASP A 540 -15.78 4.23 2.98
CA ASP A 540 -14.60 5.09 2.94
C ASP A 540 -13.91 5.03 1.56
N VAL A 541 -13.66 3.83 1.03
CA VAL A 541 -13.07 3.63 -0.31
C VAL A 541 -13.90 4.31 -1.40
N PHE A 542 -15.23 4.19 -1.38
CA PHE A 542 -16.09 4.88 -2.34
C PHE A 542 -16.01 6.39 -2.18
N SER A 543 -16.04 6.89 -0.96
CA SER A 543 -15.93 8.33 -0.69
C SER A 543 -14.61 8.89 -1.23
N CYS A 544 -13.52 8.15 -1.09
CA CYS A 544 -12.22 8.52 -1.65
C CYS A 544 -12.20 8.64 -3.18
N GLN A 545 -13.13 7.99 -3.86
CA GLN A 545 -13.33 8.09 -5.31
C GLN A 545 -14.28 9.22 -5.69
N TYR A 546 -15.25 9.50 -4.83
CA TYR A 546 -16.29 10.47 -5.05
C TYR A 546 -15.90 11.81 -4.42
N VAL A 547 -14.94 12.48 -4.99
CA VAL A 547 -14.69 13.88 -4.64
C VAL A 547 -15.67 14.72 -5.44
N GLU A 548 -16.82 15.04 -4.84
CA GLU A 548 -17.76 16.01 -5.38
C GLU A 548 -17.09 17.39 -5.34
N THR A 549 -16.48 17.78 -6.44
CA THR A 549 -16.01 19.13 -6.58
C THR A 549 -17.05 19.91 -7.37
N GLU A 550 -17.65 20.90 -6.76
CA GLU A 550 -18.31 22.02 -7.45
C GLU A 550 -17.35 22.77 -8.39
N ARG A 551 -16.11 22.32 -8.47
CA ARG A 551 -15.04 22.86 -9.31
C ARG A 551 -14.90 21.99 -10.54
N ALA A 552 -14.76 22.60 -11.70
CA ALA A 552 -14.68 22.00 -13.03
C ALA A 552 -13.50 21.03 -13.27
N PHE A 553 -12.80 20.59 -12.24
CA PHE A 553 -11.64 19.71 -12.35
C PHE A 553 -11.76 18.54 -11.38
N PRO A 554 -11.70 17.28 -11.86
CA PRO A 554 -11.54 16.14 -10.98
C PRO A 554 -10.23 16.30 -10.21
N GLN A 555 -10.32 16.45 -8.91
CA GLN A 555 -9.15 16.52 -8.06
C GLN A 555 -8.67 15.10 -7.79
N LEU A 556 -7.47 14.78 -8.26
CA LEU A 556 -6.86 13.48 -8.04
C LEU A 556 -6.31 13.41 -6.63
N THR A 557 -6.73 12.42 -5.86
CA THR A 557 -6.23 12.13 -4.53
C THR A 557 -4.88 11.40 -4.59
N TRP A 558 -4.18 11.25 -3.48
CA TRP A 558 -2.82 10.69 -3.42
C TRP A 558 -2.76 9.14 -3.49
N TRP A 559 -3.91 8.46 -3.55
CA TRP A 559 -4.01 6.98 -3.54
C TRP A 559 -4.52 6.30 -4.82
N PRO A 560 -4.39 6.86 -6.04
CA PRO A 560 -4.97 6.24 -7.24
C PRO A 560 -4.32 4.92 -7.62
N THR A 561 -3.15 4.62 -7.09
CA THR A 561 -2.48 3.32 -7.28
C THR A 561 -3.11 2.20 -6.48
N GLN A 562 -3.87 2.50 -5.45
CA GLN A 562 -4.61 1.52 -4.67
C GLN A 562 -6.08 1.50 -5.05
N ILE A 563 -6.67 2.69 -5.24
CA ILE A 563 -8.06 2.89 -5.65
C ILE A 563 -8.05 3.76 -6.90
N PRO A 564 -8.05 3.16 -8.09
CA PRO A 564 -7.96 3.89 -9.36
C PRO A 564 -9.08 4.92 -9.53
N VAL A 565 -8.77 6.07 -10.11
CA VAL A 565 -9.77 7.10 -10.47
C VAL A 565 -10.44 6.75 -11.77
N ASN A 566 -9.62 6.59 -12.81
CA ASN A 566 -10.07 6.13 -14.13
C ASN A 566 -9.05 5.17 -14.74
N VAL A 567 -9.53 4.31 -15.60
CA VAL A 567 -8.78 3.15 -16.09
C VAL A 567 -9.05 2.93 -17.58
N LEU A 568 -8.13 2.26 -18.25
CA LEU A 568 -8.37 1.66 -19.56
C LEU A 568 -9.09 0.32 -19.34
N PRO A 569 -10.36 0.17 -19.73
CA PRO A 569 -11.07 -1.09 -19.59
C PRO A 569 -10.60 -2.15 -20.59
N GLU A 570 -10.77 -3.42 -20.24
CA GLU A 570 -10.36 -4.56 -21.04
C GLU A 570 -10.97 -4.57 -22.46
N ASP A 571 -12.23 -4.17 -22.61
CA ASP A 571 -12.90 -4.09 -23.90
C ASP A 571 -12.24 -3.09 -24.85
N PHE A 572 -11.83 -1.94 -24.37
CA PHE A 572 -11.09 -0.96 -25.18
C PHE A 572 -9.66 -1.41 -25.46
N TYR A 573 -9.00 -2.05 -24.52
CA TYR A 573 -7.69 -2.63 -24.73
C TYR A 573 -7.73 -3.69 -25.85
N GLN A 574 -8.71 -4.58 -25.85
CA GLN A 574 -8.85 -5.59 -26.91
C GLN A 574 -9.04 -4.95 -28.29
N LEU A 575 -9.82 -3.87 -28.39
CA LEU A 575 -9.98 -3.11 -29.63
C LEU A 575 -8.69 -2.34 -30.04
N ALA A 576 -7.92 -1.88 -29.07
CA ALA A 576 -6.66 -1.17 -29.34
C ALA A 576 -5.58 -2.10 -29.91
N ILE A 577 -5.56 -3.37 -29.54
CA ILE A 577 -4.60 -4.35 -30.05
C ILE A 577 -5.13 -5.15 -31.24
N ASP A 578 -6.40 -5.01 -31.62
CA ASP A 578 -7.02 -5.70 -32.75
C ASP A 578 -6.48 -5.13 -34.07
N THR A 579 -5.72 -5.93 -34.82
CA THR A 579 -5.13 -5.57 -36.10
C THR A 579 -6.15 -5.42 -37.25
N GLU A 580 -7.41 -5.82 -37.05
CA GLU A 580 -8.49 -5.60 -38.02
C GLU A 580 -9.02 -4.16 -37.97
N GLN A 581 -8.77 -3.44 -36.88
CA GLN A 581 -9.12 -2.03 -36.73
C GLN A 581 -8.10 -1.12 -37.45
N SER A 582 -8.55 0.05 -37.90
CA SER A 582 -7.62 1.05 -38.45
C SER A 582 -6.68 1.59 -37.36
N SER A 583 -5.47 2.02 -37.74
CA SER A 583 -4.53 2.61 -36.79
C SER A 583 -5.10 3.81 -36.03
N GLU A 584 -5.96 4.60 -36.64
CA GLU A 584 -6.64 5.74 -36.01
C GLU A 584 -7.63 5.26 -34.93
N GLN A 585 -8.46 4.25 -35.23
CA GLN A 585 -9.38 3.64 -34.26
C GLN A 585 -8.64 3.00 -33.10
N ARG A 586 -7.55 2.27 -33.38
CA ARG A 586 -6.72 1.64 -32.36
C ARG A 586 -6.12 2.69 -31.40
N ARG A 587 -5.61 3.82 -31.91
CA ARG A 587 -5.15 4.95 -31.06
C ARG A 587 -6.28 5.52 -30.21
N LEU A 588 -7.46 5.71 -30.81
CA LEU A 588 -8.63 6.20 -30.08
C LEU A 588 -8.99 5.26 -28.92
N PHE A 589 -9.05 3.96 -29.16
CA PHE A 589 -9.35 2.97 -28.12
C PHE A 589 -8.27 2.92 -27.03
N ALA A 590 -6.98 2.98 -27.38
CA ALA A 590 -5.88 3.00 -26.42
C ALA A 590 -5.90 4.22 -25.50
N SER A 591 -6.46 5.33 -25.95
CA SER A 591 -6.58 6.58 -25.17
C SER A 591 -7.84 6.66 -24.32
N GLN A 592 -8.79 5.73 -24.47
CA GLN A 592 -10.03 5.76 -23.70
C GLN A 592 -9.79 5.51 -22.23
N ARG A 593 -10.54 6.22 -21.40
CA ARG A 593 -10.57 6.04 -19.95
C ARG A 593 -12.01 6.00 -19.47
N ARG A 594 -12.29 5.12 -18.53
CA ARG A 594 -13.56 5.06 -17.83
C ARG A 594 -13.36 5.23 -16.34
N HIS A 595 -14.30 5.88 -15.69
CA HIS A 595 -14.27 6.00 -14.24
C HIS A 595 -14.27 4.62 -13.59
N TRP A 596 -13.33 4.38 -12.66
CA TRP A 596 -13.20 3.05 -12.06
C TRP A 596 -14.42 2.67 -11.20
N ALA A 597 -14.97 3.63 -10.42
CA ALA A 597 -16.15 3.39 -9.59
C ALA A 597 -17.47 3.42 -10.37
N ARG A 598 -17.47 3.48 -11.72
CA ARG A 598 -18.68 3.35 -12.53
C ARG A 598 -19.49 2.12 -12.13
N GLN A 599 -20.78 2.13 -12.23
CA GLN A 599 -21.72 1.07 -11.83
C GLN A 599 -21.94 0.97 -10.30
N VAL A 600 -20.92 1.20 -9.47
CA VAL A 600 -21.13 1.39 -8.04
C VAL A 600 -21.79 2.74 -7.79
N ALA A 601 -21.32 3.76 -8.50
CA ALA A 601 -21.94 5.09 -8.51
C ALA A 601 -23.27 5.16 -9.27
N GLY A 602 -23.68 4.07 -9.93
CA GLY A 602 -24.89 4.01 -10.75
C GLY A 602 -24.66 4.30 -12.24
N VAL A 603 -25.64 3.95 -13.09
CA VAL A 603 -25.57 4.21 -14.52
C VAL A 603 -25.78 5.71 -14.76
N GLY A 604 -24.73 6.37 -15.25
CA GLY A 604 -24.74 7.81 -15.46
C GLY A 604 -24.35 8.56 -14.19
N TYR A 605 -23.06 8.70 -14.02
CA TYR A 605 -22.38 9.34 -12.89
C TYR A 605 -22.93 10.71 -12.46
N HIS A 606 -23.73 11.35 -13.29
CA HIS A 606 -24.26 12.69 -13.04
C HIS A 606 -25.79 12.79 -12.94
N ALA A 607 -26.54 11.70 -13.12
CA ALA A 607 -27.95 11.92 -13.42
C ALA A 607 -28.93 11.58 -12.30
N ASN A 608 -28.79 10.49 -11.52
CA ASN A 608 -29.89 10.07 -10.64
C ASN A 608 -29.51 9.17 -9.45
N HIS A 609 -28.24 8.96 -9.16
CA HIS A 609 -27.87 8.18 -7.98
C HIS A 609 -27.27 9.09 -6.92
N SER A 610 -27.73 8.92 -5.69
CA SER A 610 -27.22 9.69 -4.59
C SER A 610 -25.83 9.19 -4.19
N TYR A 611 -25.02 10.05 -3.62
CA TYR A 611 -23.76 9.69 -2.98
C TYR A 611 -23.93 8.51 -2.00
N TRP A 612 -25.04 8.49 -1.26
CA TRP A 612 -25.41 7.45 -0.29
C TRP A 612 -25.65 6.08 -0.93
N ASP A 613 -26.24 6.05 -2.14
CA ASP A 613 -26.41 4.80 -2.88
C ASP A 613 -25.05 4.23 -3.29
N GLY A 614 -24.11 5.08 -3.66
CA GLY A 614 -22.76 4.68 -3.99
C GLY A 614 -22.01 4.05 -2.80
N LEU A 615 -22.13 4.63 -1.60
CA LEU A 615 -21.56 4.06 -0.38
C LEU A 615 -22.14 2.66 -0.11
N THR A 616 -23.46 2.51 -0.19
CA THR A 616 -24.15 1.23 0.02
C THR A 616 -23.79 0.20 -1.05
N ASN A 617 -23.80 0.61 -2.32
CA ASN A 617 -23.44 -0.27 -3.43
C ASN A 617 -22.01 -0.78 -3.33
N MET A 618 -21.06 0.04 -2.86
CA MET A 618 -19.69 -0.40 -2.71
C MET A 618 -19.54 -1.49 -1.64
N ILE A 619 -20.33 -1.46 -0.57
CA ILE A 619 -20.35 -2.52 0.45
C ILE A 619 -20.77 -3.87 -0.15
N GLU A 620 -21.70 -3.85 -1.09
CA GLU A 620 -22.22 -5.07 -1.74
C GLU A 620 -21.36 -5.52 -2.93
N LEU A 621 -20.80 -4.57 -3.69
CA LEU A 621 -20.23 -4.82 -5.02
C LEU A 621 -18.69 -4.75 -5.06
N TRP A 622 -18.00 -4.46 -3.96
CA TRP A 622 -16.55 -4.28 -3.95
C TRP A 622 -15.78 -5.45 -4.58
N GLN A 623 -16.28 -6.67 -4.44
CA GLN A 623 -15.68 -7.85 -5.03
C GLN A 623 -15.81 -7.92 -6.56
N ARG A 624 -16.72 -7.16 -7.15
CA ARG A 624 -16.92 -7.07 -8.61
C ARG A 624 -16.01 -6.04 -9.27
N MET A 625 -15.33 -5.21 -8.49
CA MET A 625 -14.38 -4.23 -9.02
C MET A 625 -13.24 -4.93 -9.75
N GLY A 626 -12.80 -4.35 -10.87
CA GLY A 626 -11.67 -4.87 -11.64
C GLY A 626 -10.32 -4.42 -11.07
N PHE A 627 -9.29 -5.17 -11.41
CA PHE A 627 -7.90 -4.85 -11.07
C PHE A 627 -7.18 -4.28 -12.28
N VAL A 628 -6.34 -3.26 -12.05
CA VAL A 628 -5.45 -2.71 -13.07
C VAL A 628 -4.18 -3.53 -13.09
N VAL A 629 -3.95 -4.23 -14.18
CA VAL A 629 -2.81 -5.14 -14.37
C VAL A 629 -2.06 -4.84 -15.66
N ARG A 630 -0.82 -5.24 -15.72
CA ARG A 630 0.04 -5.09 -16.88
C ARG A 630 -0.37 -6.03 -18.01
N CYS A 631 -0.61 -5.48 -19.17
CA CYS A 631 -0.94 -6.22 -20.39
C CYS A 631 0.12 -5.96 -21.48
N PRO A 632 0.27 -6.89 -22.44
CA PRO A 632 1.22 -6.73 -23.55
C PRO A 632 1.05 -5.42 -24.29
N PRO A 633 2.15 -4.86 -24.87
CA PRO A 633 2.08 -3.66 -25.69
C PRO A 633 1.27 -3.90 -26.96
N ALA A 634 0.88 -2.81 -27.63
CA ALA A 634 0.33 -2.88 -28.96
C ALA A 634 1.32 -3.54 -29.92
N PRO A 635 0.85 -4.21 -30.98
CA PRO A 635 1.72 -4.72 -32.05
C PRO A 635 2.63 -3.62 -32.62
N ASP A 636 3.85 -4.00 -33.02
CA ASP A 636 4.91 -3.07 -33.47
C ASP A 636 4.52 -2.19 -34.67
N ASP A 637 3.46 -2.57 -35.40
CA ASP A 637 2.93 -1.78 -36.52
C ASP A 637 2.15 -0.53 -36.11
N LEU A 638 1.88 -0.36 -34.81
CA LEU A 638 1.09 0.75 -34.27
C LEU A 638 1.98 1.72 -33.49
N ASP A 639 2.27 2.86 -34.10
CA ASP A 639 2.83 4.01 -33.38
C ASP A 639 1.73 4.69 -32.55
N LEU A 640 1.76 4.47 -31.25
CA LEU A 640 0.87 5.12 -30.29
C LEU A 640 1.41 6.44 -29.74
N GLY A 641 2.61 6.85 -30.19
CA GLY A 641 3.34 7.97 -29.61
C GLY A 641 4.11 7.57 -28.34
N ALA A 642 4.99 8.44 -27.91
CA ALA A 642 5.85 8.21 -26.76
C ALA A 642 5.06 7.95 -25.44
N ASP A 643 3.86 8.53 -25.34
CA ASP A 643 3.03 8.46 -24.14
C ASP A 643 2.37 7.09 -23.92
N LEU A 644 2.21 6.30 -24.98
CA LEU A 644 1.56 4.99 -24.94
C LEU A 644 2.49 3.88 -25.47
N SER A 645 3.78 4.17 -25.58
CA SER A 645 4.77 3.15 -25.93
C SER A 645 5.03 2.22 -24.73
N GLY A 646 5.15 0.91 -25.01
CA GLY A 646 5.39 -0.11 -23.98
C GLY A 646 4.12 -0.82 -23.52
N ASP A 647 4.16 -1.39 -22.33
CA ASP A 647 3.05 -2.17 -21.78
C ASP A 647 1.85 -1.28 -21.42
N PHE A 648 0.67 -1.85 -21.60
CA PHE A 648 -0.56 -1.25 -21.09
C PHE A 648 -0.81 -1.68 -19.65
N PHE A 649 -1.51 -0.84 -18.90
CA PHE A 649 -2.09 -1.22 -17.63
C PHE A 649 -3.62 -1.11 -17.76
N VAL A 650 -4.28 -2.25 -17.68
CA VAL A 650 -5.65 -2.46 -18.10
C VAL A 650 -6.47 -2.94 -16.92
N GLU A 651 -7.68 -2.39 -16.77
CA GLU A 651 -8.63 -2.95 -15.82
C GLU A 651 -9.21 -4.26 -16.36
N VAL A 652 -8.95 -5.36 -15.66
CA VAL A 652 -9.42 -6.71 -16.00
C VAL A 652 -10.27 -7.31 -14.88
N GLY A 653 -11.02 -8.35 -15.21
CA GLY A 653 -11.77 -9.15 -14.23
C GLY A 653 -12.90 -8.42 -13.53
N ARG A 654 -13.40 -7.33 -14.08
CA ARG A 654 -14.61 -6.65 -13.57
C ARG A 654 -15.82 -7.56 -13.71
N GLY A 655 -16.58 -7.69 -12.63
CA GLY A 655 -17.86 -8.43 -12.63
C GLY A 655 -18.88 -7.76 -13.55
N VAL A 656 -19.72 -8.59 -14.20
CA VAL A 656 -20.71 -8.11 -15.17
C VAL A 656 -21.77 -7.29 -14.44
N VAL A 657 -21.84 -6.03 -14.79
CA VAL A 657 -23.02 -5.18 -14.71
C VAL A 657 -23.17 -4.61 -16.11
N ASP A 658 -24.35 -4.47 -16.64
CA ASP A 658 -24.62 -4.00 -18.02
C ASP A 658 -23.77 -2.75 -18.35
N LEU A 659 -22.66 -2.95 -19.02
CA LEU A 659 -21.85 -1.86 -19.56
C LEU A 659 -22.48 -1.38 -20.86
N PRO A 660 -22.62 -0.07 -21.10
CA PRO A 660 -22.94 0.40 -22.44
C PRO A 660 -21.88 -0.13 -23.41
N SER A 661 -22.34 -0.60 -24.57
CA SER A 661 -21.43 -1.11 -25.61
C SER A 661 -20.50 0.01 -26.10
N PRO A 662 -19.32 -0.30 -26.65
CA PRO A 662 -18.44 0.70 -27.21
C PRO A 662 -19.11 1.59 -28.28
N SER A 663 -20.14 1.08 -28.96
CA SER A 663 -20.96 1.84 -29.93
C SER A 663 -21.81 2.94 -29.26
N ASP A 664 -22.16 2.79 -27.99
CA ASP A 664 -23.00 3.76 -27.28
C ASP A 664 -22.21 4.96 -26.74
N LEU A 665 -20.89 4.88 -26.77
CA LEU A 665 -20.00 5.91 -26.22
C LEU A 665 -19.68 7.02 -27.23
N HIS A 666 -19.87 6.79 -28.53
CA HIS A 666 -19.60 7.79 -29.57
C HIS A 666 -20.52 9.02 -29.55
N HIS A 667 -21.53 9.06 -28.69
CA HIS A 667 -22.53 10.14 -28.70
C HIS A 667 -22.65 10.98 -27.42
N LYS A 668 -21.85 10.73 -26.35
CA LYS A 668 -22.10 11.40 -25.04
C LYS A 668 -20.92 12.10 -24.37
N GLU A 669 -19.73 12.08 -24.94
CA GLU A 669 -18.58 12.83 -24.38
C GLU A 669 -18.25 14.12 -25.18
N THR A 670 -19.22 14.73 -25.80
CA THR A 670 -19.06 16.09 -26.28
C THR A 670 -19.44 17.07 -25.19
N ASP A 671 -18.42 17.58 -24.52
CA ASP A 671 -18.33 18.87 -23.86
C ASP A 671 -19.19 19.17 -22.62
N PRO A 672 -18.61 19.19 -21.42
CA PRO A 672 -19.26 19.75 -20.23
C PRO A 672 -19.22 21.29 -20.19
N GLN A 673 -18.84 21.98 -21.27
CA GLN A 673 -18.70 23.45 -21.24
C GLN A 673 -19.92 24.26 -21.68
N THR A 674 -21.07 23.67 -21.92
CA THR A 674 -22.28 24.45 -22.27
C THR A 674 -23.46 24.10 -21.35
N SER A 675 -23.42 24.53 -20.11
CA SER A 675 -24.61 24.92 -19.35
C SER A 675 -24.22 26.02 -18.36
N GLY A 676 -23.96 27.20 -18.93
CA GLY A 676 -24.09 28.43 -18.20
C GLY A 676 -25.58 28.83 -18.22
N GLU A 677 -26.19 28.79 -17.07
CA GLU A 677 -27.15 29.79 -16.53
C GLU A 677 -27.43 29.44 -15.08
#